data_ba4698d58a90346d73cc77142ad8bf42
#
_entry.id   ba4698d58a90346d73cc77142ad8bf42
#
_cell.length_a   1.000
_cell.length_b   1.000
_cell.length_c   1.000
_cell.angle_alpha   90.00
_cell.angle_beta   90.00
_cell.angle_gamma   90.00
#
_symmetry.space_group_name_H-M   'P 1'
#
loop_
_entity.id
_entity.type
_entity.pdbx_description
1 polymer ?
#
loop_
_entity_poly.entity_id
_entity_poly.type
_entity_poly.pdbx_seq_one_letter_code
_entity_poly.pdbx_strand_id
1 'polypeptide(L)'
;MECLIDVMVPMRDGVLLATDVYIPICPTIAATATTPLQRLSKRFPVLAREISIREDPHGGVIVRRNSTYEPQRRYPVILERTPYNKCGLSGSEISVERPQPAKRSDIARHFCRRGYVVVMQDVRGKYASNGHFHKYVNEAKDGYDVIAWLIKQPWCDGRIGTMGFSYDAHVQTAMATSQPPGLACMYIDCGGFNNAYHNGIRRGGCFEMKQVTWAYKHALEDARDMKDEQLIKALIEPDIFEWFRRLPWSPGDSPLAPLPEYEKYLFREWQEGTFSAYYQKPGLCNEAFYDTFPDVPTAILGGWQDPYVLSCLTNYIELSKRHSSKVTLLMGPWRHAGRSSTHQGNVDFGPQSTLDGNVAVDYIQMRLDWFGRWIKNQKNSVDDVSRVRFFLMGGGDGRRDEKGRMRHGGRWCWSDCWPPANSVNSNFLLEFCDGVGRLTTETVRTESVAEFLYDPKDPCPTIGGAVTSGKPIMEGGCFDQRVSEGIFVVKPCPPLMPLSLRPDVLVFESDALESDVAVVGAIEVVLHVSSDCPCTDFTAKLIDLHPPNDDYPEGYAMNVTDGIFRMRYHEGWDHESFMEPDGIYEITIRPSATANLFKVGHKIRLDISSSNFPQFDLNPNTGEPEGNWKETRVAKNRIHTGGSLHASHVRLPILKFPADVVLDDKPVQL
;
A
#
# COMPACT_ATOMS: atom_id res chain seq x y z
N MET A 1 -2.14 9.68 -33.77
CA MET A 1 -1.80 10.16 -32.41
C MET A 1 -0.70 11.19 -32.53
N GLU A 2 -0.88 12.34 -31.92
CA GLU A 2 0.18 13.34 -31.75
C GLU A 2 0.80 13.16 -30.36
N CYS A 3 2.10 13.34 -30.23
CA CYS A 3 2.78 13.23 -28.96
C CYS A 3 3.67 14.46 -28.72
N LEU A 4 3.37 15.19 -27.66
CA LEU A 4 4.20 16.30 -27.21
C LEU A 4 5.06 15.77 -26.04
N ILE A 5 6.37 15.76 -26.21
CA ILE A 5 7.31 15.20 -25.23
C ILE A 5 8.01 16.34 -24.50
N ASP A 6 8.23 16.16 -23.20
CA ASP A 6 8.91 17.12 -22.31
C ASP A 6 8.32 18.53 -22.37
N VAL A 7 6.99 18.65 -22.42
CA VAL A 7 6.33 19.93 -22.23
C VAL A 7 6.58 20.38 -20.79
N MET A 8 7.33 21.44 -20.62
CA MET A 8 7.71 22.00 -19.33
C MET A 8 6.54 22.82 -18.75
N VAL A 9 5.76 22.22 -17.87
CA VAL A 9 4.59 22.85 -17.25
C VAL A 9 5.02 23.68 -16.05
N PRO A 10 4.72 25.02 -16.03
CA PRO A 10 5.13 25.86 -14.93
C PRO A 10 4.24 25.69 -13.70
N MET A 11 4.87 25.48 -12.55
CA MET A 11 4.23 25.52 -11.24
C MET A 11 4.19 26.96 -10.71
N ARG A 12 3.35 27.25 -9.72
CA ARG A 12 3.15 28.60 -9.13
C ARG A 12 4.42 29.26 -8.59
N ASP A 13 5.43 28.47 -8.26
CA ASP A 13 6.73 28.90 -7.73
C ASP A 13 7.82 28.98 -8.82
N GLY A 14 7.43 28.82 -10.10
CA GLY A 14 8.33 28.90 -11.25
C GLY A 14 9.10 27.62 -11.58
N VAL A 15 8.96 26.54 -10.78
CA VAL A 15 9.53 25.25 -11.11
C VAL A 15 8.79 24.66 -12.32
N LEU A 16 9.53 24.02 -13.22
CA LEU A 16 9.00 23.44 -14.46
C LEU A 16 8.96 21.91 -14.34
N LEU A 17 7.79 21.30 -14.59
CA LEU A 17 7.62 19.85 -14.54
C LEU A 17 7.46 19.25 -15.94
N ALA A 18 8.31 18.27 -16.26
CA ALA A 18 8.35 17.61 -17.55
C ALA A 18 7.11 16.70 -17.74
N THR A 19 6.42 16.93 -18.84
CA THR A 19 5.11 16.35 -19.11
C THR A 19 5.03 15.85 -20.54
N ASP A 20 4.63 14.59 -20.73
CA ASP A 20 4.32 14.03 -22.05
C ASP A 20 2.81 14.04 -22.28
N VAL A 21 2.38 14.55 -23.43
CA VAL A 21 0.97 14.67 -23.79
C VAL A 21 0.69 13.87 -25.06
N TYR A 22 -0.21 12.90 -24.96
CA TYR A 22 -0.64 12.02 -26.05
C TYR A 22 -2.03 12.45 -26.52
N ILE A 23 -2.16 12.98 -27.75
CA ILE A 23 -3.38 13.56 -28.28
C ILE A 23 -3.96 12.69 -29.41
N PRO A 24 -5.26 12.31 -29.40
CA PRO A 24 -5.88 11.60 -30.51
C PRO A 24 -5.83 12.39 -31.83
N ILE A 25 -5.48 11.75 -32.93
CA ILE A 25 -5.62 12.33 -34.26
C ILE A 25 -6.95 11.94 -34.86
N CYS A 26 -7.69 12.90 -35.46
CA CYS A 26 -8.94 12.63 -36.15
C CYS A 26 -8.73 11.63 -37.32
N PRO A 27 -9.58 10.59 -37.47
CA PRO A 27 -9.46 9.60 -38.57
C PRO A 27 -9.43 10.22 -39.97
N THR A 28 -10.07 11.37 -40.18
CA THR A 28 -10.07 12.11 -41.45
C THR A 28 -8.65 12.55 -41.88
N ILE A 29 -7.75 12.79 -40.94
CA ILE A 29 -6.34 13.11 -41.21
C ILE A 29 -5.52 11.82 -41.42
N ALA A 30 -5.86 10.75 -40.68
CA ALA A 30 -5.19 9.46 -40.78
C ALA A 30 -5.47 8.77 -42.13
N ALA A 31 -6.67 8.91 -42.68
CA ALA A 31 -6.99 8.35 -44.00
C ALA A 31 -6.20 8.98 -45.16
N THR A 32 -5.71 10.20 -44.99
CA THR A 32 -4.80 10.86 -45.92
C THR A 32 -3.31 10.57 -45.63
N ALA A 33 -2.99 10.01 -44.49
CA ALA A 33 -1.62 9.67 -44.07
C ALA A 33 -1.12 8.30 -44.57
N THR A 34 -1.90 7.58 -45.36
CA THR A 34 -1.46 6.35 -46.03
C THR A 34 -0.59 6.62 -47.28
N THR A 35 -0.31 7.86 -47.57
CA THR A 35 0.66 8.28 -48.60
C THR A 35 2.05 8.48 -47.99
N PRO A 36 3.14 8.02 -48.66
CA PRO A 36 4.50 8.17 -48.17
C PRO A 36 4.80 9.62 -47.75
N LEU A 37 5.45 9.79 -46.61
CA LEU A 37 5.84 11.07 -45.97
C LEU A 37 6.40 12.13 -46.94
N GLN A 38 7.11 11.69 -47.96
CA GLN A 38 7.65 12.55 -49.04
C GLN A 38 6.58 13.22 -49.96
N ARG A 39 5.35 12.70 -50.00
CA ARG A 39 4.25 13.34 -50.75
C ARG A 39 3.50 14.39 -49.91
N LEU A 40 3.48 14.26 -48.56
CA LEU A 40 2.87 15.23 -47.64
C LEU A 40 3.70 16.52 -47.58
N SER A 41 5.04 16.43 -47.51
CA SER A 41 5.92 17.59 -47.44
C SER A 41 5.91 18.40 -48.75
N LYS A 42 5.69 17.78 -49.89
CA LYS A 42 5.56 18.47 -51.21
C LYS A 42 4.21 19.14 -51.41
N ARG A 43 3.12 18.62 -50.76
CA ARG A 43 1.75 19.11 -50.96
C ARG A 43 1.38 20.24 -49.99
N PHE A 44 2.06 20.34 -48.86
CA PHE A 44 1.79 21.32 -47.82
C PHE A 44 3.11 21.89 -47.20
N PRO A 45 3.85 22.75 -47.96
CA PRO A 45 5.15 23.29 -47.52
C PRO A 45 5.09 24.15 -46.25
N VAL A 46 3.93 24.72 -45.91
CA VAL A 46 3.70 25.47 -44.68
C VAL A 46 3.60 24.55 -43.46
N LEU A 47 2.95 23.42 -43.60
CA LEU A 47 2.85 22.39 -42.55
C LEU A 47 4.21 21.75 -42.21
N ALA A 48 5.11 21.63 -43.21
CA ALA A 48 6.44 21.06 -43.01
C ALA A 48 7.40 21.92 -42.17
N ARG A 49 7.11 23.20 -41.98
CA ARG A 49 7.88 24.10 -41.10
C ARG A 49 7.39 24.04 -39.64
N GLU A 50 6.18 23.55 -39.40
CA GLU A 50 5.52 23.58 -38.08
C GLU A 50 5.44 22.19 -37.44
N ILE A 51 5.76 21.11 -38.18
CA ILE A 51 5.57 19.73 -37.73
C ILE A 51 6.85 18.94 -38.02
N SER A 52 7.47 18.36 -37.00
CA SER A 52 8.48 17.33 -37.18
C SER A 52 7.82 15.94 -37.06
N ILE A 53 7.94 15.13 -38.08
CA ILE A 53 7.38 13.78 -38.15
C ILE A 53 8.52 12.79 -38.01
N ARG A 54 8.42 11.85 -37.07
CA ARG A 54 9.33 10.70 -36.96
C ARG A 54 8.50 9.41 -36.93
N GLU A 55 9.03 8.36 -37.55
CA GLU A 55 8.44 7.03 -37.41
C GLU A 55 8.81 6.45 -36.03
N ASP A 56 7.80 5.89 -35.35
CA ASP A 56 7.98 5.12 -34.14
C ASP A 56 8.54 3.73 -34.56
N PRO A 57 9.55 3.17 -33.87
CA PRO A 57 10.07 1.82 -34.12
C PRO A 57 9.02 0.71 -34.10
N HIS A 58 7.82 0.98 -33.56
CA HIS A 58 6.70 0.06 -33.51
C HIS A 58 5.58 0.37 -34.53
N GLY A 59 5.89 1.10 -35.61
CA GLY A 59 4.97 1.37 -36.74
C GLY A 59 3.97 2.51 -36.51
N GLY A 60 4.15 3.32 -35.49
CA GLY A 60 3.38 4.55 -35.24
C GLY A 60 4.06 5.78 -35.86
N VAL A 61 3.30 6.86 -36.02
CA VAL A 61 3.82 8.16 -36.47
C VAL A 61 3.86 9.12 -35.30
N ILE A 62 5.05 9.59 -34.91
CA ILE A 62 5.25 10.62 -33.91
C ILE A 62 5.27 11.99 -34.62
N VAL A 63 4.32 12.84 -34.27
CA VAL A 63 4.21 14.19 -34.81
C VAL A 63 4.56 15.19 -33.71
N ARG A 64 5.69 15.92 -33.84
CA ARG A 64 6.03 17.05 -32.96
C ARG A 64 5.51 18.35 -33.58
N ARG A 65 4.82 19.15 -32.79
CA ARG A 65 4.38 20.50 -33.16
C ARG A 65 5.31 21.55 -32.60
N ASN A 66 5.65 22.53 -33.43
CA ASN A 66 6.48 23.67 -33.06
C ASN A 66 5.67 24.98 -32.88
N SER A 67 4.34 24.99 -32.94
CA SER A 67 3.54 26.22 -32.80
C SER A 67 2.04 26.05 -32.60
N THR A 68 1.35 27.13 -32.34
CA THR A 68 0.02 27.57 -32.00
C THR A 68 -1.20 27.00 -32.79
N TYR A 69 -1.27 25.73 -33.07
CA TYR A 69 -2.42 25.12 -33.75
C TYR A 69 -3.59 24.89 -32.76
N GLU A 70 -4.78 25.40 -33.07
CA GLU A 70 -6.01 25.03 -32.37
C GLU A 70 -6.53 23.69 -32.87
N PRO A 71 -6.65 22.65 -32.02
CA PRO A 71 -7.25 21.40 -32.42
C PRO A 71 -8.73 21.60 -32.78
N GLN A 72 -9.18 21.01 -33.88
CA GLN A 72 -10.58 21.03 -34.32
C GLN A 72 -11.53 20.33 -33.32
N ARG A 73 -11.00 19.60 -32.34
CA ARG A 73 -11.75 18.84 -31.35
C ARG A 73 -11.07 18.85 -30.00
N ARG A 74 -11.87 19.03 -28.94
CA ARG A 74 -11.44 18.90 -27.53
C ARG A 74 -11.75 17.50 -27.03
N TYR A 75 -10.95 17.01 -26.08
CA TYR A 75 -11.06 15.67 -25.53
C TYR A 75 -10.99 15.69 -24.02
N PRO A 76 -11.64 14.73 -23.33
CA PRO A 76 -11.42 14.51 -21.92
C PRO A 76 -9.98 14.03 -21.69
N VAL A 77 -9.41 14.39 -20.55
CA VAL A 77 -8.00 14.15 -20.20
C VAL A 77 -7.91 13.07 -19.13
N ILE A 78 -6.92 12.19 -19.25
CA ILE A 78 -6.49 11.28 -18.19
C ILE A 78 -5.09 11.71 -17.78
N LEU A 79 -4.90 12.03 -16.48
CA LEU A 79 -3.62 12.46 -15.90
C LEU A 79 -3.04 11.36 -14.99
N GLU A 80 -1.75 11.04 -15.20
CA GLU A 80 -0.94 10.25 -14.28
C GLU A 80 0.33 11.05 -13.95
N ARG A 81 0.62 11.25 -12.65
CA ARG A 81 1.84 11.87 -12.14
C ARG A 81 2.66 10.83 -11.39
N THR A 82 3.97 10.77 -11.61
CA THR A 82 4.80 9.66 -11.16
C THR A 82 6.21 10.07 -10.75
N PRO A 83 6.79 9.49 -9.67
CA PRO A 83 8.21 9.58 -9.38
C PRO A 83 9.03 8.49 -10.09
N TYR A 84 8.41 7.65 -10.95
CA TYR A 84 8.98 6.43 -11.50
C TYR A 84 9.32 6.52 -13.00
N ASN A 85 9.63 7.71 -13.49
CA ASN A 85 9.92 8.01 -14.91
C ASN A 85 8.67 7.87 -15.81
N LYS A 86 8.15 9.00 -16.28
CA LYS A 86 7.01 9.06 -17.22
C LYS A 86 7.22 8.28 -18.52
N CYS A 87 8.49 8.04 -18.90
CA CYS A 87 8.88 7.21 -20.05
C CYS A 87 9.18 5.74 -19.67
N GLY A 88 9.18 5.41 -18.38
CA GLY A 88 9.58 4.11 -17.86
C GLY A 88 8.53 3.01 -18.01
N LEU A 89 8.85 1.87 -17.37
CA LEU A 89 7.93 0.74 -17.26
C LEU A 89 6.97 0.96 -16.08
N SER A 90 5.72 0.53 -16.23
CA SER A 90 4.74 0.46 -15.15
C SER A 90 4.43 -0.97 -14.79
N GLY A 91 4.66 -1.33 -13.52
CA GLY A 91 4.26 -2.63 -12.96
C GLY A 91 2.75 -2.74 -12.72
N SER A 92 2.00 -1.62 -12.79
CA SER A 92 0.55 -1.63 -12.62
C SER A 92 -0.19 -2.37 -13.71
N GLU A 93 0.43 -2.55 -14.90
CA GLU A 93 -0.20 -3.15 -16.07
C GLU A 93 0.09 -4.65 -16.22
N ILE A 94 0.67 -5.27 -15.21
CA ILE A 94 0.83 -6.73 -15.19
C ILE A 94 -0.56 -7.37 -15.10
N SER A 95 -0.81 -8.33 -15.98
CA SER A 95 -2.04 -9.14 -16.03
C SER A 95 -1.69 -10.62 -16.18
N VAL A 96 -2.68 -11.50 -16.02
CA VAL A 96 -2.49 -12.95 -16.23
C VAL A 96 -1.95 -13.23 -17.64
N GLU A 97 -2.50 -12.56 -18.66
CA GLU A 97 -2.06 -12.71 -20.06
C GLU A 97 -0.74 -11.98 -20.37
N ARG A 98 -0.46 -10.91 -19.64
CA ARG A 98 0.73 -10.07 -19.82
C ARG A 98 1.51 -9.96 -18.50
N PRO A 99 2.32 -10.96 -18.15
CA PRO A 99 3.01 -11.02 -16.84
C PRO A 99 4.23 -10.08 -16.76
N GLN A 100 4.47 -9.24 -17.76
CA GLN A 100 5.58 -8.28 -17.78
C GLN A 100 5.06 -6.84 -17.65
N PRO A 101 5.83 -5.94 -17.03
CA PRO A 101 5.52 -4.51 -16.98
C PRO A 101 5.37 -3.90 -18.39
N ALA A 102 4.42 -2.99 -18.54
CA ALA A 102 4.18 -2.26 -19.79
C ALA A 102 4.91 -0.91 -19.78
N LYS A 103 5.29 -0.41 -20.98
CA LYS A 103 5.77 0.97 -21.10
C LYS A 103 4.62 1.94 -20.86
N ARG A 104 4.84 2.99 -20.08
CA ARG A 104 3.84 4.04 -19.84
C ARG A 104 3.33 4.66 -21.13
N SER A 105 4.19 4.80 -22.16
CA SER A 105 3.80 5.27 -23.48
C SER A 105 2.80 4.32 -24.18
N ASP A 106 2.86 3.01 -23.95
CA ASP A 106 1.93 2.06 -24.57
C ASP A 106 0.57 2.11 -23.86
N ILE A 107 0.58 2.29 -22.53
CA ILE A 107 -0.63 2.55 -21.75
C ILE A 107 -1.30 3.84 -22.24
N ALA A 108 -0.54 4.92 -22.38
CA ALA A 108 -1.04 6.19 -22.91
C ALA A 108 -1.66 6.04 -24.31
N ARG A 109 -0.99 5.32 -25.22
CA ARG A 109 -1.50 5.02 -26.55
C ARG A 109 -2.81 4.23 -26.52
N HIS A 110 -2.94 3.31 -25.58
CA HIS A 110 -4.15 2.49 -25.45
C HIS A 110 -5.39 3.35 -25.14
N PHE A 111 -5.29 4.27 -24.16
CA PHE A 111 -6.36 5.22 -23.84
C PHE A 111 -6.54 6.29 -24.94
N CYS A 112 -5.46 6.76 -25.54
CA CYS A 112 -5.50 7.76 -26.61
C CYS A 112 -6.26 7.26 -27.83
N ARG A 113 -6.06 6.01 -28.27
CA ARG A 113 -6.81 5.38 -29.35
C ARG A 113 -8.32 5.31 -29.08
N ARG A 114 -8.73 5.40 -27.83
CA ARG A 114 -10.14 5.42 -27.39
C ARG A 114 -10.67 6.82 -27.18
N GLY A 115 -9.94 7.85 -27.63
CA GLY A 115 -10.39 9.24 -27.64
C GLY A 115 -10.25 9.96 -26.32
N TYR A 116 -9.18 9.70 -25.57
CA TYR A 116 -8.72 10.47 -24.45
C TYR A 116 -7.40 11.17 -24.79
N VAL A 117 -7.20 12.39 -24.31
CA VAL A 117 -5.85 12.90 -24.16
C VAL A 117 -5.27 12.26 -22.92
N VAL A 118 -4.04 11.75 -23.02
CA VAL A 118 -3.34 11.16 -21.87
C VAL A 118 -2.11 11.99 -21.53
N VAL A 119 -1.96 12.31 -20.27
CA VAL A 119 -0.88 13.16 -19.76
C VAL A 119 -0.09 12.36 -18.72
N MET A 120 1.21 12.21 -18.98
CA MET A 120 2.16 11.57 -18.09
C MET A 120 3.16 12.62 -17.61
N GLN A 121 3.29 12.82 -16.29
CA GLN A 121 4.16 13.85 -15.73
C GLN A 121 5.13 13.26 -14.70
N ASP A 122 6.43 13.60 -14.83
CA ASP A 122 7.39 13.38 -13.76
C ASP A 122 7.12 14.35 -12.60
N VAL A 123 7.09 13.86 -11.36
CA VAL A 123 6.97 14.73 -10.20
C VAL A 123 8.21 15.59 -10.01
N ARG A 124 8.10 16.63 -9.23
CA ARG A 124 9.17 17.61 -8.93
C ARG A 124 10.48 16.92 -8.51
N GLY A 125 11.58 17.34 -9.13
CA GLY A 125 12.94 16.86 -8.83
C GLY A 125 13.21 15.41 -9.22
N LYS A 126 12.36 14.84 -10.11
CA LYS A 126 12.57 13.49 -10.65
C LYS A 126 12.71 13.55 -12.17
N TYR A 127 13.68 12.79 -12.69
CA TYR A 127 13.97 12.64 -14.12
C TYR A 127 14.07 13.96 -14.87
N ALA A 128 13.18 14.25 -15.80
CA ALA A 128 13.22 15.47 -16.61
C ALA A 128 12.56 16.69 -15.94
N SER A 129 11.94 16.55 -14.78
CA SER A 129 11.35 17.66 -14.02
C SER A 129 12.38 18.40 -13.19
N ASN A 130 12.25 19.73 -13.14
CA ASN A 130 13.12 20.59 -12.34
C ASN A 130 12.74 20.56 -10.85
N GLY A 131 13.54 21.25 -10.02
CA GLY A 131 13.34 21.40 -8.59
C GLY A 131 13.98 20.29 -7.77
N HIS A 132 13.63 20.22 -6.49
CA HIS A 132 14.14 19.21 -5.56
C HIS A 132 13.04 18.22 -5.17
N PHE A 133 13.36 16.94 -5.22
CA PHE A 133 12.45 15.89 -4.77
C PHE A 133 12.32 15.92 -3.24
N HIS A 134 11.10 16.11 -2.77
CA HIS A 134 10.77 15.96 -1.37
C HIS A 134 9.53 15.06 -1.30
N LYS A 135 9.76 13.82 -0.95
CA LYS A 135 8.78 12.75 -1.00
C LYS A 135 7.44 13.16 -0.38
N TYR A 136 6.36 13.07 -1.15
CA TYR A 136 4.97 13.38 -0.82
C TYR A 136 4.63 14.87 -0.56
N VAL A 137 5.60 15.73 -0.26
CA VAL A 137 5.33 17.07 0.33
C VAL A 137 4.77 18.08 -0.69
N ASN A 138 5.23 18.04 -1.94
CA ASN A 138 4.85 19.05 -2.95
C ASN A 138 3.60 18.65 -3.76
N GLU A 139 3.11 17.44 -3.61
CA GLU A 139 2.16 16.82 -4.55
C GLU A 139 0.79 17.50 -4.60
N ALA A 140 0.35 18.12 -3.50
CA ALA A 140 -0.92 18.83 -3.45
C ALA A 140 -0.91 20.07 -4.35
N LYS A 141 0.12 20.92 -4.22
CA LYS A 141 0.26 22.18 -4.97
C LYS A 141 0.60 21.93 -6.43
N ASP A 142 1.55 21.04 -6.70
CA ASP A 142 1.96 20.68 -8.05
C ASP A 142 0.81 20.02 -8.83
N GLY A 143 0.04 19.15 -8.16
CA GLY A 143 -1.14 18.53 -8.73
C GLY A 143 -2.22 19.53 -9.10
N TYR A 144 -2.48 20.52 -8.23
CA TYR A 144 -3.39 21.62 -8.55
C TYR A 144 -2.92 22.39 -9.79
N ASP A 145 -1.64 22.81 -9.82
CA ASP A 145 -1.09 23.65 -10.87
C ASP A 145 -1.11 22.97 -12.23
N VAL A 146 -0.80 21.66 -12.30
CA VAL A 146 -0.89 20.92 -13.55
C VAL A 146 -2.34 20.83 -14.05
N ILE A 147 -3.33 20.58 -13.18
CA ILE A 147 -4.75 20.56 -13.61
C ILE A 147 -5.17 21.96 -14.08
N ALA A 148 -4.82 23.02 -13.35
CA ALA A 148 -5.12 24.39 -13.75
C ALA A 148 -4.45 24.80 -15.09
N TRP A 149 -3.31 24.19 -15.43
CA TRP A 149 -2.70 24.33 -16.74
C TRP A 149 -3.42 23.53 -17.81
N LEU A 150 -3.79 22.27 -17.51
CA LEU A 150 -4.46 21.36 -18.45
C LEU A 150 -5.79 21.91 -18.95
N ILE A 151 -6.64 22.46 -18.08
CA ILE A 151 -7.96 23.00 -18.48
C ILE A 151 -7.86 24.20 -19.44
N LYS A 152 -6.70 24.86 -19.50
CA LYS A 152 -6.45 25.98 -20.42
C LYS A 152 -5.95 25.53 -21.79
N GLN A 153 -5.64 24.24 -21.95
CA GLN A 153 -5.11 23.75 -23.21
C GLN A 153 -6.19 23.64 -24.28
N PRO A 154 -5.90 24.00 -25.53
CA PRO A 154 -6.91 24.03 -26.60
C PRO A 154 -7.49 22.68 -26.94
N TRP A 155 -6.79 21.58 -26.63
CA TRP A 155 -7.23 20.21 -26.83
C TRP A 155 -8.02 19.61 -25.64
N CYS A 156 -8.09 20.30 -24.50
CA CYS A 156 -8.81 19.85 -23.31
C CYS A 156 -10.28 20.30 -23.34
N ASP A 157 -11.21 19.40 -23.03
CA ASP A 157 -12.62 19.72 -22.92
C ASP A 157 -13.05 20.20 -21.53
N GLY A 158 -12.10 20.32 -20.61
CA GLY A 158 -12.32 20.79 -19.23
C GLY A 158 -12.58 19.66 -18.22
N ARG A 159 -12.65 18.39 -18.65
CA ARG A 159 -12.88 17.24 -17.78
C ARG A 159 -11.61 16.40 -17.66
N ILE A 160 -11.12 16.27 -16.42
CA ILE A 160 -9.87 15.57 -16.13
C ILE A 160 -10.17 14.44 -15.15
N GLY A 161 -9.88 13.20 -15.58
CA GLY A 161 -9.79 12.05 -14.69
C GLY A 161 -8.34 11.79 -14.32
N THR A 162 -8.11 11.28 -13.12
CA THR A 162 -6.77 10.91 -12.67
C THR A 162 -6.68 9.41 -12.42
N MET A 163 -5.50 8.83 -12.63
CA MET A 163 -5.21 7.42 -12.31
C MET A 163 -3.83 7.28 -11.72
N GLY A 164 -3.60 6.18 -11.02
CA GLY A 164 -2.28 5.82 -10.56
C GLY A 164 -2.29 4.74 -9.49
N PHE A 165 -1.16 4.06 -9.42
CA PHE A 165 -0.88 2.98 -8.49
C PHE A 165 0.23 3.40 -7.52
N SER A 166 0.11 3.05 -6.22
CA SER A 166 1.17 3.32 -5.23
C SER A 166 1.40 4.82 -5.03
N TYR A 167 2.60 5.33 -5.25
CA TYR A 167 2.89 6.77 -5.19
C TYR A 167 1.99 7.58 -6.12
N ASP A 168 1.72 7.05 -7.32
CA ASP A 168 0.84 7.69 -8.30
C ASP A 168 -0.64 7.75 -7.82
N ALA A 169 -1.00 6.96 -6.79
CA ALA A 169 -2.26 7.08 -6.06
C ALA A 169 -2.18 8.18 -4.97
N HIS A 170 -1.05 8.28 -4.26
CA HIS A 170 -0.86 9.33 -3.24
C HIS A 170 -0.90 10.73 -3.82
N VAL A 171 -0.36 10.95 -5.03
CA VAL A 171 -0.41 12.26 -5.69
C VAL A 171 -1.84 12.70 -6.02
N GLN A 172 -2.77 11.77 -6.24
CA GLN A 172 -4.17 12.07 -6.53
C GLN A 172 -4.89 12.60 -5.28
N THR A 173 -4.78 11.88 -4.15
CA THR A 173 -5.41 12.32 -2.89
C THR A 173 -4.78 13.60 -2.36
N ALA A 174 -3.45 13.74 -2.48
CA ALA A 174 -2.76 14.98 -2.15
C ALA A 174 -3.30 16.17 -2.95
N MET A 175 -3.40 16.03 -4.27
CA MET A 175 -3.94 17.05 -5.17
C MET A 175 -5.40 17.41 -4.83
N ALA A 176 -6.21 16.40 -4.52
CA ALA A 176 -7.64 16.62 -4.20
C ALA A 176 -7.84 17.52 -2.98
N THR A 177 -6.91 17.51 -2.00
CA THR A 177 -6.96 18.45 -0.86
C THR A 177 -6.97 19.93 -1.26
N SER A 178 -6.49 20.25 -2.46
CA SER A 178 -6.37 21.60 -3.00
C SER A 178 -7.54 22.00 -3.92
N GLN A 179 -8.53 21.13 -4.14
CA GLN A 179 -9.73 21.37 -4.95
C GLN A 179 -9.39 21.88 -6.37
N PRO A 180 -8.64 21.15 -7.19
CA PRO A 180 -8.24 21.61 -8.51
C PRO A 180 -9.46 21.73 -9.44
N PRO A 181 -9.56 22.81 -10.24
CA PRO A 181 -10.69 23.01 -11.15
C PRO A 181 -10.67 22.00 -12.30
N GLY A 182 -11.82 21.37 -12.62
CA GLY A 182 -11.93 20.43 -13.74
C GLY A 182 -11.58 18.99 -13.40
N LEU A 183 -11.23 18.68 -12.14
CA LEU A 183 -11.17 17.30 -11.67
C LEU A 183 -12.57 16.69 -11.74
N ALA A 184 -12.72 15.59 -12.51
CA ALA A 184 -14.00 14.98 -12.80
C ALA A 184 -14.16 13.57 -12.20
N CYS A 185 -13.08 12.83 -12.00
CA CYS A 185 -13.08 11.56 -11.29
C CYS A 185 -11.65 11.15 -10.90
N MET A 186 -11.51 10.24 -9.94
CA MET A 186 -10.25 9.65 -9.51
C MET A 186 -10.29 8.12 -9.58
N TYR A 187 -9.13 7.52 -9.91
CA TYR A 187 -8.90 6.09 -9.87
C TYR A 187 -7.64 5.79 -9.04
N ILE A 188 -7.83 5.46 -7.78
CA ILE A 188 -6.81 5.34 -6.75
C ILE A 188 -6.53 3.86 -6.50
N ASP A 189 -5.30 3.40 -6.74
CA ASP A 189 -4.96 1.99 -6.62
C ASP A 189 -3.78 1.79 -5.65
N CYS A 190 -4.00 1.00 -4.60
CA CYS A 190 -3.00 0.61 -3.59
C CYS A 190 -2.24 1.83 -3.04
N GLY A 191 -2.97 2.83 -2.54
CA GLY A 191 -2.38 4.07 -2.06
C GLY A 191 -3.41 5.12 -1.69
N GLY A 192 -3.02 6.41 -1.81
CA GLY A 192 -3.87 7.52 -1.43
C GLY A 192 -3.92 7.70 0.08
N PHE A 193 -2.86 8.22 0.70
CA PHE A 193 -2.83 8.38 2.16
C PHE A 193 -4.08 9.08 2.69
N ASN A 194 -4.67 8.48 3.75
CA ASN A 194 -5.49 9.25 4.67
C ASN A 194 -4.57 10.00 5.64
N ASN A 195 -3.63 9.30 6.27
CA ASN A 195 -2.64 9.85 7.18
C ASN A 195 -1.36 9.01 7.11
N ALA A 196 -0.28 9.57 6.57
CA ALA A 196 0.99 8.86 6.38
C ALA A 196 1.70 8.53 7.70
N TYR A 197 1.40 9.26 8.78
CA TYR A 197 1.91 8.97 10.12
C TYR A 197 1.35 7.66 10.66
N HIS A 198 0.09 7.34 10.38
CA HIS A 198 -0.52 6.11 10.87
C HIS A 198 -0.50 4.96 9.86
N ASN A 199 -0.41 5.27 8.55
CA ASN A 199 -0.62 4.29 7.49
C ASN A 199 0.31 4.50 6.30
N GLY A 200 1.62 4.49 6.51
CA GLY A 200 2.50 4.64 5.36
C GLY A 200 3.95 4.93 5.66
N ILE A 201 4.27 5.97 6.41
CA ILE A 201 5.65 6.26 6.87
C ILE A 201 5.87 5.64 8.24
N ARG A 202 4.87 5.78 9.10
CA ARG A 202 4.86 5.21 10.44
C ARG A 202 3.57 4.42 10.68
N ARG A 203 3.58 3.57 11.70
CA ARG A 203 2.42 2.84 12.20
C ARG A 203 2.57 2.65 13.70
N GLY A 204 1.52 2.98 14.47
CA GLY A 204 1.56 2.88 15.92
C GLY A 204 2.75 3.59 16.55
N GLY A 205 3.21 4.70 15.97
CA GLY A 205 4.39 5.45 16.40
C GLY A 205 5.74 4.91 15.90
N CYS A 206 5.82 3.68 15.35
CA CYS A 206 7.06 3.09 14.85
C CYS A 206 7.32 3.45 13.39
N PHE A 207 8.58 3.65 13.02
CA PHE A 207 8.98 3.92 11.66
C PHE A 207 8.97 2.64 10.80
N GLU A 208 8.35 2.69 9.62
CA GLU A 208 8.33 1.55 8.70
C GLU A 208 9.61 1.51 7.84
N MET A 209 10.44 0.48 8.05
CA MET A 209 11.74 0.35 7.38
C MET A 209 11.65 0.12 5.86
N LYS A 210 10.45 -0.13 5.33
CA LYS A 210 10.22 -0.09 3.87
C LYS A 210 10.54 1.28 3.25
N GLN A 211 10.57 2.35 4.05
CA GLN A 211 10.99 3.67 3.57
C GLN A 211 12.47 3.66 3.17
N VAL A 212 13.30 2.93 3.92
CA VAL A 212 14.73 2.75 3.61
C VAL A 212 14.92 1.96 2.33
N THR A 213 14.30 0.78 2.24
CA THR A 213 14.44 -0.10 1.07
C THR A 213 13.86 0.52 -0.19
N TRP A 214 12.76 1.28 -0.07
CA TRP A 214 12.23 2.09 -1.18
C TRP A 214 13.23 3.16 -1.62
N ALA A 215 13.78 3.91 -0.68
CA ALA A 215 14.74 4.96 -0.97
C ALA A 215 16.02 4.41 -1.62
N TYR A 216 16.55 3.31 -1.07
CA TYR A 216 17.72 2.62 -1.61
C TYR A 216 17.51 2.12 -3.04
N LYS A 217 16.37 1.47 -3.30
CA LYS A 217 16.00 1.02 -4.64
C LYS A 217 15.98 2.17 -5.65
N HIS A 218 15.32 3.28 -5.30
CA HIS A 218 15.17 4.42 -6.21
C HIS A 218 16.44 5.26 -6.33
N ALA A 219 17.27 5.32 -5.30
CA ALA A 219 18.61 5.88 -5.38
C ALA A 219 19.47 5.13 -6.41
N LEU A 220 19.38 3.80 -6.40
CA LEU A 220 20.09 2.96 -7.36
C LEU A 220 19.51 3.09 -8.79
N GLU A 221 18.19 3.23 -8.94
CA GLU A 221 17.56 3.48 -10.23
C GLU A 221 17.98 4.84 -10.79
N ASP A 222 18.00 5.90 -9.98
CA ASP A 222 18.46 7.22 -10.38
C ASP A 222 19.94 7.21 -10.78
N ALA A 223 20.81 6.54 -10.02
CA ALA A 223 22.23 6.40 -10.36
C ALA A 223 22.43 5.68 -11.71
N ARG A 224 21.64 4.67 -12.01
CA ARG A 224 21.63 3.96 -13.30
C ARG A 224 21.16 4.86 -14.44
N ASP A 225 20.12 5.66 -14.20
CA ASP A 225 19.58 6.59 -15.19
C ASP A 225 20.58 7.71 -15.53
N MET A 226 21.32 8.18 -14.51
CA MET A 226 22.45 9.11 -14.65
C MET A 226 23.66 8.47 -15.31
N LYS A 227 23.72 7.14 -15.41
CA LYS A 227 24.89 6.35 -15.87
C LYS A 227 26.15 6.63 -15.05
N ASP A 228 25.98 6.88 -13.76
CA ASP A 228 27.07 7.15 -12.84
C ASP A 228 27.56 5.83 -12.20
N GLU A 229 28.57 5.20 -12.84
CA GLU A 229 29.13 3.93 -12.41
C GLU A 229 29.80 4.00 -11.01
N GLN A 230 30.32 5.19 -10.62
CA GLN A 230 30.92 5.36 -9.30
C GLN A 230 29.85 5.38 -8.21
N LEU A 231 28.76 6.08 -8.47
CA LEU A 231 27.62 6.13 -7.56
C LEU A 231 26.92 4.76 -7.45
N ILE A 232 26.73 4.07 -8.58
CA ILE A 232 26.19 2.70 -8.60
C ILE A 232 27.05 1.79 -7.72
N LYS A 233 28.38 1.83 -7.89
CA LYS A 233 29.32 1.04 -7.10
C LYS A 233 29.25 1.38 -5.62
N ALA A 234 29.23 2.67 -5.27
CA ALA A 234 29.17 3.13 -3.89
C ALA A 234 27.87 2.69 -3.17
N LEU A 235 26.75 2.57 -3.91
CA LEU A 235 25.47 2.09 -3.36
C LEU A 235 25.44 0.57 -3.19
N ILE A 236 26.09 -0.21 -4.09
CA ILE A 236 26.00 -1.68 -4.09
C ILE A 236 27.10 -2.34 -3.26
N GLU A 237 28.32 -1.77 -3.23
CA GLU A 237 29.48 -2.36 -2.58
C GLU A 237 29.27 -2.67 -1.09
N PRO A 238 28.62 -1.79 -0.29
CA PRO A 238 28.21 -2.14 1.05
C PRO A 238 26.98 -3.04 1.03
N ASP A 239 27.10 -4.23 1.64
CA ASP A 239 25.95 -5.16 1.73
C ASP A 239 24.82 -4.55 2.55
N ILE A 240 23.65 -4.41 1.93
CA ILE A 240 22.46 -3.87 2.60
C ILE A 240 22.01 -4.72 3.80
N PHE A 241 22.27 -6.03 3.80
CA PHE A 241 21.97 -6.90 4.94
C PHE A 241 22.84 -6.55 6.15
N GLU A 242 24.12 -6.23 5.94
CA GLU A 242 25.00 -5.76 7.01
C GLU A 242 24.59 -4.39 7.53
N TRP A 243 24.11 -3.50 6.67
CA TRP A 243 23.51 -2.24 7.10
C TRP A 243 22.36 -2.46 8.07
N PHE A 244 21.41 -3.36 7.75
CA PHE A 244 20.28 -3.64 8.63
C PHE A 244 20.67 -4.34 9.95
N ARG A 245 21.84 -4.98 10.04
CA ARG A 245 22.35 -5.55 11.31
C ARG A 245 23.00 -4.54 12.23
N ARG A 246 23.37 -3.36 11.73
CA ARG A 246 24.11 -2.34 12.51
C ARG A 246 23.33 -1.04 12.74
N LEU A 247 22.04 -1.15 13.05
CA LEU A 247 21.26 0.01 13.48
C LEU A 247 21.72 0.55 14.83
N PRO A 248 21.60 1.86 15.09
CA PRO A 248 21.09 2.90 14.19
C PRO A 248 22.17 3.41 13.23
N TRP A 249 21.74 4.09 12.20
CA TRP A 249 22.65 4.82 11.30
C TRP A 249 22.69 6.30 11.68
N SER A 250 23.74 6.99 11.19
CA SER A 250 23.83 8.45 11.29
C SER A 250 24.00 9.08 9.92
N PRO A 251 23.67 10.38 9.75
CA PRO A 251 23.92 11.08 8.49
C PRO A 251 25.38 10.96 8.05
N GLY A 252 25.59 10.55 6.80
CA GLY A 252 26.91 10.24 6.24
C GLY A 252 27.41 8.82 6.51
N ASP A 253 26.73 8.04 7.35
CA ASP A 253 27.01 6.63 7.62
C ASP A 253 25.71 5.81 7.57
N SER A 254 25.15 5.72 6.36
CA SER A 254 23.92 4.99 6.06
C SER A 254 24.00 4.37 4.67
N PRO A 255 23.11 3.43 4.30
CA PRO A 255 23.07 2.87 2.94
C PRO A 255 22.75 3.92 1.87
N LEU A 256 22.34 5.14 2.24
CA LEU A 256 22.00 6.25 1.34
C LEU A 256 23.03 7.39 1.37
N ALA A 257 24.09 7.30 2.17
CA ALA A 257 25.13 8.33 2.25
C ALA A 257 25.69 8.78 0.89
N PRO A 258 25.81 7.89 -0.14
CA PRO A 258 26.26 8.32 -1.48
C PRO A 258 25.27 9.25 -2.19
N LEU A 259 24.01 9.34 -1.78
CA LEU A 259 22.96 10.21 -2.33
C LEU A 259 22.27 11.02 -1.23
N PRO A 260 22.88 12.15 -0.79
CA PRO A 260 22.43 12.95 0.35
C PRO A 260 20.98 13.45 0.26
N GLU A 261 20.43 13.62 -0.92
CA GLU A 261 19.03 14.01 -1.13
C GLU A 261 18.06 12.94 -0.59
N TYR A 262 18.37 11.66 -0.80
CA TYR A 262 17.59 10.54 -0.26
C TYR A 262 17.80 10.35 1.24
N GLU A 263 19.05 10.44 1.67
CA GLU A 263 19.41 10.30 3.09
C GLU A 263 18.70 11.35 3.95
N LYS A 264 18.71 12.62 3.50
CA LYS A 264 18.16 13.76 4.23
C LYS A 264 16.67 13.62 4.55
N TYR A 265 15.84 13.23 3.57
CA TYR A 265 14.42 13.05 3.85
C TYR A 265 14.15 11.79 4.66
N LEU A 266 14.92 10.72 4.46
CA LEU A 266 14.80 9.49 5.22
C LEU A 266 15.04 9.73 6.72
N PHE A 267 16.16 10.36 7.09
CA PHE A 267 16.43 10.69 8.48
C PHE A 267 15.37 11.61 9.06
N ARG A 268 14.86 12.55 8.28
CA ARG A 268 13.76 13.40 8.72
C ARG A 268 12.51 12.56 9.03
N GLU A 269 12.07 11.67 8.15
CA GLU A 269 10.91 10.80 8.36
C GLU A 269 11.11 9.88 9.57
N TRP A 270 12.35 9.42 9.82
CA TRP A 270 12.65 8.53 10.93
C TRP A 270 12.74 9.26 12.28
N GLN A 271 13.41 10.41 12.31
CA GLN A 271 13.64 11.17 13.56
C GLN A 271 12.45 12.05 13.95
N GLU A 272 11.55 12.39 13.03
CA GLU A 272 10.30 13.09 13.32
C GLU A 272 9.28 12.10 13.90
N GLY A 273 9.48 11.71 15.15
CA GLY A 273 8.71 10.65 15.81
C GLY A 273 7.28 11.03 16.16
N THR A 274 7.01 12.31 16.46
CA THR A 274 5.68 12.82 16.83
C THR A 274 4.82 13.18 15.61
N PHE A 275 3.50 13.23 15.79
CA PHE A 275 2.56 13.76 14.80
C PHE A 275 2.64 15.29 14.75
N SER A 276 3.76 15.79 14.25
CA SER A 276 4.11 17.20 14.17
C SER A 276 3.48 17.90 12.95
N ALA A 277 3.74 19.21 12.82
CA ALA A 277 3.37 19.99 11.64
C ALA A 277 3.96 19.45 10.32
N TYR A 278 4.99 18.61 10.39
CA TYR A 278 5.50 17.91 9.21
C TYR A 278 4.46 16.96 8.63
N TYR A 279 3.87 16.09 9.48
CA TYR A 279 2.89 15.09 9.06
C TYR A 279 1.51 15.69 8.75
N GLN A 280 1.19 16.88 9.27
CA GLN A 280 -0.09 17.55 9.05
C GLN A 280 -0.22 18.23 7.66
N LYS A 281 0.81 18.15 6.82
CA LYS A 281 0.80 18.74 5.48
C LYS A 281 -0.19 18.03 4.56
N PRO A 282 -0.82 18.79 3.62
CA PRO A 282 -1.54 18.18 2.51
C PRO A 282 -0.66 17.17 1.76
N GLY A 283 -1.19 15.99 1.49
CA GLY A 283 -0.45 14.87 0.90
C GLY A 283 0.13 13.88 1.90
N LEU A 284 0.40 14.30 3.14
CA LEU A 284 0.76 13.41 4.25
C LEU A 284 -0.43 13.11 5.17
N CYS A 285 -1.35 14.07 5.34
CA CYS A 285 -2.55 13.94 6.17
C CYS A 285 -3.77 14.45 5.42
N ASN A 286 -4.36 13.62 4.56
CA ASN A 286 -5.52 14.02 3.76
C ASN A 286 -6.81 14.01 4.58
N GLU A 287 -6.87 13.26 5.69
CA GLU A 287 -8.03 13.20 6.57
C GLU A 287 -8.41 14.56 7.19
N ALA A 288 -7.43 15.45 7.35
CA ALA A 288 -7.67 16.82 7.79
C ALA A 288 -8.45 17.68 6.76
N PHE A 289 -8.61 17.18 5.53
CA PHE A 289 -9.22 17.89 4.40
C PHE A 289 -10.48 17.23 3.85
N TYR A 290 -10.98 16.14 4.44
CA TYR A 290 -12.13 15.41 3.89
C TYR A 290 -13.38 16.26 3.70
N ASP A 291 -13.62 17.25 4.56
CA ASP A 291 -14.78 18.14 4.45
C ASP A 291 -14.70 19.09 3.24
N THR A 292 -13.51 19.27 2.68
CA THR A 292 -13.26 20.11 1.51
C THR A 292 -12.84 19.31 0.28
N PHE A 293 -12.82 17.98 0.37
CA PHE A 293 -12.50 17.12 -0.78
C PHE A 293 -13.51 17.31 -1.91
N PRO A 294 -13.09 17.32 -3.18
CA PRO A 294 -14.04 17.45 -4.30
C PRO A 294 -15.03 16.29 -4.34
N ASP A 295 -16.33 16.57 -4.41
CA ASP A 295 -17.37 15.53 -4.59
C ASP A 295 -17.35 15.02 -6.03
N VAL A 296 -16.45 14.10 -6.31
CA VAL A 296 -16.26 13.45 -7.62
C VAL A 296 -16.27 11.94 -7.48
N PRO A 297 -16.72 11.20 -8.52
CA PRO A 297 -16.65 9.75 -8.54
C PRO A 297 -15.22 9.27 -8.27
N THR A 298 -15.07 8.37 -7.29
CA THR A 298 -13.76 7.88 -6.84
C THR A 298 -13.76 6.36 -6.75
N ALA A 299 -12.89 5.70 -7.53
CA ALA A 299 -12.60 4.29 -7.37
C ALA A 299 -11.38 4.11 -6.48
N ILE A 300 -11.49 3.21 -5.49
CA ILE A 300 -10.41 2.87 -4.56
C ILE A 300 -10.18 1.37 -4.63
N LEU A 301 -8.95 0.98 -4.93
CA LEU A 301 -8.50 -0.41 -4.97
C LEU A 301 -7.43 -0.65 -3.93
N GLY A 302 -7.39 -1.85 -3.38
CA GLY A 302 -6.36 -2.27 -2.42
C GLY A 302 -6.24 -3.79 -2.30
N GLY A 303 -5.38 -4.23 -1.41
CA GLY A 303 -5.18 -5.65 -1.12
C GLY A 303 -4.94 -5.88 0.37
N TRP A 304 -5.39 -7.03 0.91
CA TRP A 304 -5.28 -7.33 2.35
C TRP A 304 -3.83 -7.45 2.84
N GLN A 305 -2.90 -7.79 1.95
CA GLN A 305 -1.47 -7.90 2.24
C GLN A 305 -0.68 -6.68 1.73
N ASP A 306 -1.37 -5.52 1.61
CA ASP A 306 -0.78 -4.24 1.18
C ASP A 306 -0.64 -3.29 2.40
N PRO A 307 0.46 -2.56 2.58
CA PRO A 307 0.61 -1.65 3.71
C PRO A 307 -0.39 -0.47 3.69
N TYR A 308 -1.08 -0.23 2.58
CA TYR A 308 -2.04 0.86 2.43
C TYR A 308 -3.50 0.45 2.63
N VAL A 309 -3.76 -0.75 3.19
CA VAL A 309 -5.12 -1.23 3.54
C VAL A 309 -5.92 -0.15 4.27
N LEU A 310 -5.37 0.38 5.38
CA LEU A 310 -6.06 1.37 6.20
C LEU A 310 -6.33 2.66 5.44
N SER A 311 -5.40 3.11 4.59
CA SER A 311 -5.61 4.29 3.73
C SER A 311 -6.76 4.08 2.75
N CYS A 312 -6.81 2.92 2.07
CA CYS A 312 -7.89 2.59 1.13
C CYS A 312 -9.26 2.55 1.85
N LEU A 313 -9.34 1.87 2.98
CA LEU A 313 -10.58 1.72 3.75
C LEU A 313 -11.05 3.04 4.35
N THR A 314 -10.15 3.81 4.98
CA THR A 314 -10.50 5.09 5.60
C THR A 314 -10.96 6.10 4.55
N ASN A 315 -10.25 6.21 3.43
CA ASN A 315 -10.69 7.07 2.32
C ASN A 315 -12.06 6.67 1.80
N TYR A 316 -12.32 5.36 1.61
CA TYR A 316 -13.64 4.89 1.19
C TYR A 316 -14.72 5.27 2.19
N ILE A 317 -14.53 4.97 3.47
CA ILE A 317 -15.51 5.22 4.53
C ILE A 317 -15.83 6.72 4.61
N GLU A 318 -14.79 7.55 4.65
CA GLU A 318 -14.96 8.98 4.88
C GLU A 318 -15.50 9.73 3.64
N LEU A 319 -15.04 9.37 2.45
CA LEU A 319 -15.58 9.95 1.21
C LEU A 319 -17.00 9.48 0.94
N SER A 320 -17.35 8.20 1.19
CA SER A 320 -18.71 7.69 1.00
C SER A 320 -19.74 8.34 1.90
N LYS A 321 -19.35 8.82 3.10
CA LYS A 321 -20.23 9.56 4.01
C LYS A 321 -20.50 11.00 3.56
N ARG A 322 -19.54 11.61 2.87
CA ARG A 322 -19.55 13.02 2.53
C ARG A 322 -19.98 13.32 1.10
N HIS A 323 -19.73 12.39 0.19
CA HIS A 323 -19.94 12.59 -1.24
C HIS A 323 -21.29 12.03 -1.69
N SER A 324 -21.96 12.76 -2.57
CA SER A 324 -23.11 12.27 -3.34
C SER A 324 -22.68 11.43 -4.55
N SER A 325 -21.50 11.69 -5.07
CA SER A 325 -20.88 10.95 -6.15
C SER A 325 -20.53 9.50 -5.75
N LYS A 326 -20.49 8.62 -6.73
CA LYS A 326 -20.19 7.20 -6.51
C LYS A 326 -18.75 7.01 -6.01
N VAL A 327 -18.59 6.50 -4.80
CA VAL A 327 -17.32 5.99 -4.27
C VAL A 327 -17.38 4.47 -4.25
N THR A 328 -16.36 3.80 -4.80
CA THR A 328 -16.29 2.35 -4.85
C THR A 328 -15.02 1.84 -4.18
N LEU A 329 -15.12 0.67 -3.55
CA LEU A 329 -14.02 -0.03 -2.91
C LEU A 329 -13.87 -1.42 -3.51
N LEU A 330 -12.63 -1.80 -3.88
CA LEU A 330 -12.27 -3.14 -4.27
C LEU A 330 -11.05 -3.61 -3.47
N MET A 331 -11.22 -4.67 -2.66
CA MET A 331 -10.16 -5.24 -1.83
C MET A 331 -9.92 -6.70 -2.20
N GLY A 332 -8.76 -7.02 -2.76
CA GLY A 332 -8.37 -8.39 -3.07
C GLY A 332 -7.46 -9.01 -2.01
N PRO A 333 -7.12 -10.31 -2.12
CA PRO A 333 -6.18 -10.96 -1.19
C PRO A 333 -4.73 -10.54 -1.44
N TRP A 334 -4.53 -9.52 -2.26
CA TRP A 334 -3.28 -9.15 -2.91
C TRP A 334 -2.29 -8.46 -1.98
N ARG A 335 -1.01 -8.73 -2.21
CA ARG A 335 0.07 -7.83 -1.83
C ARG A 335 0.17 -6.68 -2.84
N HIS A 336 1.02 -5.71 -2.56
CA HIS A 336 1.27 -4.58 -3.45
C HIS A 336 1.59 -5.04 -4.88
N ALA A 337 0.81 -4.62 -5.86
CA ALA A 337 0.87 -5.05 -7.27
C ALA A 337 0.54 -6.52 -7.55
N GLY A 338 -0.06 -7.26 -6.61
CA GLY A 338 -0.32 -8.70 -6.75
C GLY A 338 -1.65 -9.08 -7.42
N ARG A 339 -2.34 -8.17 -8.12
CA ARG A 339 -3.73 -8.36 -8.61
C ARG A 339 -3.93 -9.51 -9.60
N SER A 340 -2.89 -9.90 -10.32
CA SER A 340 -2.95 -10.96 -11.34
C SER A 340 -2.27 -12.25 -10.89
N SER A 341 -1.98 -12.38 -9.59
CA SER A 341 -1.38 -13.57 -8.99
C SER A 341 -2.39 -14.29 -8.10
N THR A 342 -2.49 -15.61 -8.25
CA THR A 342 -3.32 -16.45 -7.40
C THR A 342 -2.76 -16.65 -6.00
N HIS A 343 -1.50 -16.26 -5.78
CA HIS A 343 -0.78 -16.49 -4.53
C HIS A 343 -0.11 -15.20 -4.02
N GLN A 344 0.03 -15.11 -2.71
CA GLN A 344 0.76 -14.03 -2.04
C GLN A 344 1.72 -14.67 -1.02
N GLY A 345 3.01 -14.56 -1.25
CA GLY A 345 3.99 -15.36 -0.50
C GLY A 345 3.86 -16.85 -0.80
N ASN A 346 3.78 -17.66 0.26
CA ASN A 346 3.68 -19.12 0.18
C ASN A 346 2.24 -19.65 0.30
N VAL A 347 1.24 -18.79 0.08
CA VAL A 347 -0.17 -19.14 0.21
C VAL A 347 -0.90 -18.87 -1.11
N ASP A 348 -1.63 -19.88 -1.59
CA ASP A 348 -2.46 -19.82 -2.80
C ASP A 348 -3.93 -19.57 -2.44
N PHE A 349 -4.53 -18.56 -3.07
CA PHE A 349 -5.92 -18.16 -2.90
C PHE A 349 -6.83 -18.67 -4.02
N GLY A 350 -6.27 -19.42 -4.97
CA GLY A 350 -6.98 -20.00 -6.10
C GLY A 350 -7.15 -19.05 -7.28
N PRO A 351 -7.57 -19.59 -8.47
CA PRO A 351 -7.69 -18.82 -9.70
C PRO A 351 -8.73 -17.71 -9.64
N GLN A 352 -9.74 -17.82 -8.77
CA GLN A 352 -10.77 -16.81 -8.56
C GLN A 352 -10.24 -15.56 -7.84
N SER A 353 -9.03 -15.59 -7.27
CA SER A 353 -8.46 -14.49 -6.50
C SER A 353 -7.88 -13.36 -7.37
N THR A 354 -7.66 -13.60 -8.67
CA THR A 354 -7.14 -12.57 -9.58
C THR A 354 -8.22 -11.54 -9.94
N LEU A 355 -7.79 -10.31 -10.24
CA LEU A 355 -8.68 -9.30 -10.82
C LEU A 355 -9.14 -9.72 -12.22
N ASP A 356 -8.18 -10.18 -13.03
CA ASP A 356 -8.37 -10.52 -14.43
C ASP A 356 -9.33 -11.72 -14.58
N GLY A 357 -10.41 -11.53 -15.33
CA GLY A 357 -11.42 -12.54 -15.58
C GLY A 357 -12.44 -12.79 -14.46
N ASN A 358 -12.18 -12.30 -13.22
CA ASN A 358 -13.07 -12.50 -12.08
C ASN A 358 -13.83 -11.22 -11.67
N VAL A 359 -13.15 -10.10 -11.63
CA VAL A 359 -13.71 -8.80 -11.23
C VAL A 359 -13.95 -7.91 -12.44
N ALA A 360 -13.06 -7.99 -13.40
CA ALA A 360 -13.12 -7.31 -14.69
C ALA A 360 -12.42 -8.17 -15.75
N VAL A 361 -12.60 -7.83 -17.03
CA VAL A 361 -11.85 -8.49 -18.13
C VAL A 361 -10.35 -8.39 -17.88
N ASP A 362 -9.86 -7.18 -17.65
CA ASP A 362 -8.52 -6.88 -17.16
C ASP A 362 -8.50 -5.48 -16.50
N TYR A 363 -7.36 -5.11 -15.90
CA TYR A 363 -7.19 -3.84 -15.23
C TYR A 363 -7.30 -2.61 -16.15
N ILE A 364 -6.87 -2.73 -17.42
CA ILE A 364 -7.00 -1.64 -18.41
C ILE A 364 -8.47 -1.42 -18.77
N GLN A 365 -9.23 -2.49 -19.03
CA GLN A 365 -10.65 -2.41 -19.37
C GLN A 365 -11.47 -1.83 -18.19
N MET A 366 -11.15 -2.23 -16.96
CA MET A 366 -11.80 -1.69 -15.76
C MET A 366 -11.66 -0.17 -15.66
N ARG A 367 -10.48 0.37 -15.95
CA ARG A 367 -10.25 1.83 -15.99
C ARG A 367 -10.91 2.50 -17.18
N LEU A 368 -10.94 1.85 -18.34
CA LEU A 368 -11.66 2.36 -19.51
C LEU A 368 -13.16 2.51 -19.25
N ASP A 369 -13.77 1.53 -18.57
CA ASP A 369 -15.17 1.59 -18.20
C ASP A 369 -15.43 2.72 -17.19
N TRP A 370 -14.53 2.88 -16.19
CA TRP A 370 -14.59 3.98 -15.24
C TRP A 370 -14.53 5.34 -15.91
N PHE A 371 -13.51 5.60 -16.73
CA PHE A 371 -13.37 6.87 -17.44
C PHE A 371 -14.43 7.05 -18.52
N GLY A 372 -14.87 5.98 -19.17
CA GLY A 372 -15.99 6.02 -20.11
C GLY A 372 -17.26 6.54 -19.44
N ARG A 373 -17.53 6.07 -18.22
CA ARG A 373 -18.70 6.48 -17.46
C ARG A 373 -18.61 7.94 -17.00
N TRP A 374 -17.50 8.32 -16.35
CA TRP A 374 -17.46 9.55 -15.59
C TRP A 374 -16.94 10.78 -16.34
N ILE A 375 -16.07 10.62 -17.34
CA ILE A 375 -15.57 11.75 -18.14
C ILE A 375 -16.06 11.76 -19.59
N LYS A 376 -16.69 10.68 -20.06
CA LYS A 376 -17.40 10.67 -21.36
C LYS A 376 -18.92 10.55 -21.25
N ASN A 377 -19.43 10.33 -20.04
CA ASN A 377 -20.85 10.14 -19.76
C ASN A 377 -21.48 8.96 -20.52
N GLN A 378 -20.73 7.88 -20.74
CA GLN A 378 -21.17 6.65 -21.38
C GLN A 378 -21.80 5.72 -20.33
N LYS A 379 -23.04 5.29 -20.52
CA LYS A 379 -23.63 4.24 -19.69
C LYS A 379 -22.92 2.93 -19.92
N ASN A 380 -22.49 2.26 -18.86
CA ASN A 380 -21.82 0.97 -18.89
C ASN A 380 -21.96 0.24 -17.54
N SER A 381 -21.28 -0.90 -17.40
CA SER A 381 -21.33 -1.76 -16.21
C SER A 381 -20.95 -1.08 -14.88
N VAL A 382 -20.25 0.07 -14.91
CA VAL A 382 -19.89 0.83 -13.70
C VAL A 382 -21.12 1.33 -12.95
N ASP A 383 -22.24 1.55 -13.65
CA ASP A 383 -23.48 1.97 -12.99
C ASP A 383 -24.05 0.89 -12.08
N ASP A 384 -23.90 -0.40 -12.46
CA ASP A 384 -24.47 -1.56 -11.79
C ASP A 384 -23.50 -2.23 -10.76
N VAL A 385 -22.23 -1.79 -10.73
CA VAL A 385 -21.24 -2.34 -9.79
C VAL A 385 -21.57 -1.96 -8.36
N SER A 386 -21.61 -2.95 -7.45
CA SER A 386 -21.72 -2.75 -6.01
C SER A 386 -20.65 -1.79 -5.49
N ARG A 387 -21.00 -0.99 -4.47
CA ARG A 387 -20.08 0.00 -3.92
C ARG A 387 -18.85 -0.64 -3.28
N VAL A 388 -19.01 -1.79 -2.66
CA VAL A 388 -17.94 -2.57 -2.03
C VAL A 388 -17.84 -3.95 -2.64
N ARG A 389 -16.66 -4.35 -3.03
CA ARG A 389 -16.29 -5.69 -3.44
C ARG A 389 -15.03 -6.08 -2.70
N PHE A 390 -15.04 -7.21 -2.05
CA PHE A 390 -13.86 -7.68 -1.33
C PHE A 390 -13.71 -9.20 -1.44
N PHE A 391 -12.48 -9.66 -1.37
CA PHE A 391 -12.18 -11.07 -1.34
C PHE A 391 -12.12 -11.55 0.11
N LEU A 392 -13.02 -12.46 0.47
CA LEU A 392 -12.97 -13.19 1.74
C LEU A 392 -11.98 -14.33 1.56
N MET A 393 -10.81 -14.22 2.18
CA MET A 393 -9.77 -15.25 2.20
C MET A 393 -10.23 -16.44 3.03
N GLY A 394 -9.71 -17.64 2.74
CA GLY A 394 -10.03 -18.85 3.50
C GLY A 394 -11.09 -19.75 2.86
N GLY A 395 -11.22 -20.95 3.39
CA GLY A 395 -12.15 -21.97 2.88
C GLY A 395 -11.49 -23.05 2.02
N GLY A 396 -10.19 -22.96 1.73
CA GLY A 396 -9.42 -23.99 1.05
C GLY A 396 -9.22 -25.26 1.92
N ASP A 397 -8.56 -26.25 1.34
CA ASP A 397 -8.31 -27.55 2.01
C ASP A 397 -7.03 -27.54 2.87
N GLY A 398 -6.27 -26.46 2.88
CA GLY A 398 -5.04 -26.33 3.67
C GLY A 398 -3.88 -27.22 3.20
N ARG A 399 -4.04 -27.91 2.06
CA ARG A 399 -3.03 -28.79 1.50
C ARG A 399 -2.05 -28.05 0.60
N ARG A 400 -0.98 -28.71 0.21
CA ARG A 400 0.04 -28.14 -0.66
C ARG A 400 -0.39 -28.23 -2.13
N ASP A 401 -0.19 -27.15 -2.89
CA ASP A 401 -0.34 -27.14 -4.34
C ASP A 401 0.90 -27.75 -5.02
N GLU A 402 0.85 -27.87 -6.37
CA GLU A 402 1.95 -28.41 -7.17
C GLU A 402 3.25 -27.58 -7.11
N LYS A 403 3.15 -26.32 -6.64
CA LYS A 403 4.26 -25.38 -6.48
C LYS A 403 4.75 -25.27 -5.05
N GLY A 404 4.23 -26.13 -4.16
CA GLY A 404 4.62 -26.19 -2.76
C GLY A 404 3.94 -25.17 -1.85
N ARG A 405 2.87 -24.49 -2.30
CA ARG A 405 2.16 -23.46 -1.53
C ARG A 405 0.95 -24.05 -0.80
N MET A 406 0.60 -23.46 0.34
CA MET A 406 -0.58 -23.84 1.08
C MET A 406 -1.84 -23.27 0.41
N ARG A 407 -2.82 -24.14 0.09
CA ARG A 407 -4.11 -23.74 -0.51
C ARG A 407 -5.05 -23.21 0.56
N HIS A 408 -5.10 -21.88 0.67
CA HIS A 408 -6.00 -21.21 1.59
C HIS A 408 -7.37 -20.91 0.97
N GLY A 409 -7.39 -20.65 -0.35
CA GLY A 409 -8.64 -20.38 -1.07
C GLY A 409 -9.27 -19.03 -0.74
N GLY A 410 -10.54 -18.91 -1.07
CA GLY A 410 -11.33 -17.70 -0.80
C GLY A 410 -12.41 -17.47 -1.85
N ARG A 411 -13.15 -16.37 -1.70
CA ARG A 411 -14.24 -15.98 -2.62
C ARG A 411 -14.47 -14.49 -2.62
N TRP A 412 -15.06 -13.96 -3.68
CA TRP A 412 -15.52 -12.58 -3.74
C TRP A 412 -16.84 -12.41 -2.99
N CYS A 413 -16.93 -11.29 -2.27
CA CYS A 413 -18.13 -10.83 -1.58
C CYS A 413 -18.47 -9.41 -2.04
N TRP A 414 -19.77 -9.10 -2.12
CA TRP A 414 -20.29 -7.79 -2.47
C TRP A 414 -21.06 -7.22 -1.29
N SER A 415 -20.99 -5.93 -1.07
CA SER A 415 -21.72 -5.21 -0.04
C SER A 415 -22.01 -3.77 -0.46
N ASP A 416 -23.00 -3.14 0.13
CA ASP A 416 -23.29 -1.74 -0.09
C ASP A 416 -22.40 -0.80 0.73
N CYS A 417 -21.79 -1.31 1.80
CA CYS A 417 -20.92 -0.53 2.69
C CYS A 417 -19.74 -1.37 3.20
N TRP A 418 -18.73 -0.66 3.72
CA TRP A 418 -17.62 -1.27 4.47
C TRP A 418 -17.53 -0.65 5.89
N PRO A 419 -17.35 -1.44 6.96
CA PRO A 419 -17.52 -2.90 6.92
C PRO A 419 -18.95 -3.29 6.59
N PRO A 420 -19.22 -4.57 6.18
CA PRO A 420 -20.59 -5.04 5.98
C PRO A 420 -21.45 -4.84 7.22
N ALA A 421 -22.71 -4.46 7.03
CA ALA A 421 -23.61 -4.10 8.14
C ALA A 421 -23.87 -5.26 9.14
N ASN A 422 -23.73 -6.50 8.68
CA ASN A 422 -23.87 -7.71 9.47
C ASN A 422 -22.55 -8.18 10.14
N SER A 423 -21.49 -7.38 10.10
CA SER A 423 -20.26 -7.58 10.86
C SER A 423 -20.42 -7.06 12.29
N VAL A 424 -20.30 -7.94 13.28
CA VAL A 424 -20.53 -7.65 14.71
C VAL A 424 -19.25 -7.88 15.50
N ASN A 425 -18.84 -6.91 16.29
CA ASN A 425 -17.66 -7.02 17.14
C ASN A 425 -17.86 -8.05 18.27
N SER A 426 -16.89 -8.95 18.42
CA SER A 426 -16.80 -9.93 19.50
C SER A 426 -15.44 -9.80 20.19
N ASN A 427 -15.44 -9.78 21.52
CA ASN A 427 -14.22 -9.75 22.31
C ASN A 427 -13.77 -11.18 22.62
N PHE A 428 -12.51 -11.46 22.34
CA PHE A 428 -11.80 -12.65 22.80
C PHE A 428 -10.83 -12.22 23.89
N LEU A 429 -11.11 -12.60 25.13
CA LEU A 429 -10.29 -12.26 26.29
C LEU A 429 -8.99 -13.07 26.29
N LEU A 430 -7.90 -12.43 26.72
CA LEU A 430 -6.64 -13.10 26.94
C LEU A 430 -6.64 -13.69 28.36
N GLU A 431 -6.39 -15.00 28.44
CA GLU A 431 -6.16 -15.72 29.70
C GLU A 431 -4.74 -16.29 29.67
N PHE A 432 -4.02 -16.16 30.77
CA PHE A 432 -2.68 -16.74 30.91
C PHE A 432 -2.60 -17.52 32.22
N CYS A 433 -2.38 -18.84 32.12
CA CYS A 433 -2.31 -19.72 33.25
C CYS A 433 -1.25 -20.79 33.02
N ASP A 434 -0.39 -21.00 34.04
CA ASP A 434 0.67 -22.03 34.03
C ASP A 434 1.58 -21.99 32.77
N GLY A 435 1.87 -20.79 32.28
CA GLY A 435 2.70 -20.60 31.10
C GLY A 435 1.97 -20.75 29.76
N VAL A 436 0.65 -20.98 29.76
CA VAL A 436 -0.18 -21.18 28.58
C VAL A 436 -1.12 -19.99 28.37
N GLY A 437 -1.07 -19.41 27.17
CA GLY A 437 -1.99 -18.34 26.73
C GLY A 437 -3.21 -18.92 26.01
N ARG A 438 -4.40 -18.47 26.37
CA ARG A 438 -5.67 -18.84 25.73
C ARG A 438 -6.43 -17.60 25.28
N LEU A 439 -7.18 -17.75 24.18
CA LEU A 439 -8.20 -16.79 23.74
C LEU A 439 -9.58 -17.39 24.01
N THR A 440 -10.40 -16.68 24.79
CA THR A 440 -11.73 -17.16 25.16
C THR A 440 -12.78 -16.05 25.06
N THR A 441 -14.01 -16.42 24.77
CA THR A 441 -15.17 -15.52 24.85
C THR A 441 -15.82 -15.54 26.23
N GLU A 442 -15.38 -16.44 27.11
CA GLU A 442 -15.86 -16.56 28.50
C GLU A 442 -15.16 -15.54 29.39
N THR A 443 -15.81 -15.18 30.50
CA THR A 443 -15.27 -14.24 31.49
C THR A 443 -14.07 -14.85 32.23
N VAL A 444 -12.89 -14.23 32.04
CA VAL A 444 -11.66 -14.56 32.79
C VAL A 444 -11.65 -13.81 34.12
N ARG A 445 -11.89 -14.51 35.23
CA ARG A 445 -12.00 -13.90 36.57
C ARG A 445 -10.68 -13.76 37.29
N THR A 446 -9.73 -14.66 37.02
CA THR A 446 -8.44 -14.71 37.69
C THR A 446 -7.49 -13.73 36.98
N GLU A 447 -6.94 -12.78 37.74
CA GLU A 447 -5.87 -11.91 37.25
C GLU A 447 -4.57 -12.69 37.14
N SER A 448 -3.86 -12.49 36.04
CA SER A 448 -2.55 -13.07 35.83
C SER A 448 -1.67 -12.17 34.96
N VAL A 449 -0.38 -12.48 34.90
CA VAL A 449 0.62 -11.70 34.19
C VAL A 449 1.46 -12.64 33.34
N ALA A 450 1.50 -12.41 32.04
CA ALA A 450 2.44 -13.02 31.12
C ALA A 450 3.67 -12.10 30.94
N GLU A 451 4.86 -12.63 31.25
CA GLU A 451 6.13 -11.85 31.21
C GLU A 451 7.04 -12.41 30.13
N PHE A 452 7.76 -11.52 29.42
CA PHE A 452 8.81 -11.88 28.47
C PHE A 452 9.92 -10.84 28.46
N LEU A 453 11.09 -11.24 27.93
CA LEU A 453 12.26 -10.36 27.77
C LEU A 453 12.41 -9.97 26.30
N TYR A 454 12.54 -8.69 26.03
CA TYR A 454 12.87 -8.18 24.69
C TYR A 454 14.29 -7.62 24.67
N ASP A 455 15.17 -8.23 23.85
CA ASP A 455 16.51 -7.76 23.55
C ASP A 455 16.54 -7.11 22.15
N PRO A 456 16.77 -5.77 22.03
CA PRO A 456 16.88 -5.14 20.73
C PRO A 456 17.98 -5.69 19.81
N LYS A 457 18.95 -6.42 20.38
CA LYS A 457 20.01 -7.09 19.62
C LYS A 457 19.60 -8.46 19.06
N ASP A 458 18.43 -8.97 19.43
CA ASP A 458 17.85 -10.20 18.94
C ASP A 458 16.36 -10.07 18.68
N PRO A 459 15.94 -9.15 17.78
CA PRO A 459 14.53 -8.88 17.55
C PRO A 459 13.81 -10.05 16.87
N CYS A 460 12.51 -10.17 17.14
CA CYS A 460 11.62 -11.08 16.44
C CYS A 460 11.61 -10.74 14.93
N PRO A 461 11.95 -11.69 14.04
CA PRO A 461 12.04 -11.42 12.62
C PRO A 461 10.67 -11.23 11.96
N THR A 462 10.63 -10.35 10.95
CA THR A 462 9.47 -10.23 10.08
C THR A 462 9.35 -11.42 9.13
N ILE A 463 8.20 -12.08 9.14
CA ILE A 463 7.86 -13.15 8.19
C ILE A 463 6.57 -12.78 7.49
N GLY A 464 6.67 -12.30 6.25
CA GLY A 464 5.52 -11.86 5.48
C GLY A 464 4.86 -10.57 6.00
N GLY A 465 3.55 -10.49 5.88
CA GLY A 465 2.73 -9.34 6.30
C GLY A 465 2.52 -8.29 5.22
N ALA A 466 1.98 -7.16 5.62
CA ALA A 466 1.62 -6.05 4.74
C ALA A 466 2.84 -5.17 4.42
N VAL A 467 3.76 -5.70 3.62
CA VAL A 467 5.04 -5.08 3.25
C VAL A 467 5.10 -4.83 1.75
N THR A 468 5.58 -3.65 1.35
CA THR A 468 5.95 -3.32 -0.04
C THR A 468 7.37 -2.77 -0.10
N SER A 469 8.00 -2.84 -1.28
CA SER A 469 9.36 -2.31 -1.54
C SER A 469 10.44 -2.84 -0.60
N GLY A 470 10.20 -3.95 0.11
CA GLY A 470 11.08 -4.48 1.14
C GLY A 470 12.28 -5.27 0.63
N LYS A 471 12.23 -5.79 -0.60
CA LYS A 471 13.32 -6.60 -1.15
C LYS A 471 14.63 -5.80 -1.29
N PRO A 472 15.79 -6.44 -1.04
CA PRO A 472 15.98 -7.88 -0.74
C PRO A 472 15.79 -8.26 0.75
N ILE A 473 15.55 -7.31 1.66
CA ILE A 473 15.58 -7.51 3.12
C ILE A 473 14.32 -8.23 3.64
N MET A 474 13.15 -7.90 3.09
CA MET A 474 11.86 -8.48 3.50
C MET A 474 10.90 -8.62 2.34
N GLU A 475 9.97 -9.54 2.43
CA GLU A 475 8.92 -9.77 1.43
C GLU A 475 7.54 -9.80 2.08
N GLY A 476 6.57 -9.09 1.47
CA GLY A 476 5.17 -9.11 1.92
C GLY A 476 4.41 -10.32 1.42
N GLY A 477 3.32 -10.65 2.10
CA GLY A 477 2.42 -11.75 1.78
C GLY A 477 2.13 -12.66 2.97
N CYS A 478 1.48 -13.79 2.67
CA CYS A 478 1.12 -14.80 3.66
C CYS A 478 2.15 -15.94 3.68
N PHE A 479 2.63 -16.27 4.88
CA PHE A 479 3.66 -17.29 5.11
C PHE A 479 3.37 -18.05 6.41
N ASP A 480 3.87 -19.28 6.49
CA ASP A 480 4.00 -19.96 7.77
C ASP A 480 4.97 -19.19 8.68
N GLN A 481 4.60 -18.98 9.92
CA GLN A 481 5.38 -18.20 10.88
C GLN A 481 6.56 -19.02 11.43
N ARG A 482 7.40 -19.51 10.50
CA ARG A 482 8.66 -20.24 10.74
C ARG A 482 9.81 -19.58 10.00
N VAL A 483 10.96 -19.50 10.64
CA VAL A 483 12.16 -18.94 10.00
C VAL A 483 12.64 -19.89 8.90
N SER A 484 12.43 -19.49 7.66
CA SER A 484 12.85 -20.24 6.46
C SER A 484 14.01 -19.55 5.75
N GLU A 485 14.58 -20.21 4.74
CA GLU A 485 15.60 -19.61 3.89
C GLU A 485 15.12 -18.27 3.28
N GLY A 486 15.98 -17.27 3.28
CA GLY A 486 15.66 -15.93 2.77
C GLY A 486 14.97 -14.99 3.78
N ILE A 487 14.58 -15.45 4.96
CA ILE A 487 14.11 -14.59 6.04
C ILE A 487 15.31 -13.89 6.68
N PHE A 488 15.22 -12.56 6.75
CA PHE A 488 16.24 -11.76 7.43
C PHE A 488 16.16 -11.95 8.94
N VAL A 489 17.28 -12.30 9.54
CA VAL A 489 17.46 -12.41 10.98
C VAL A 489 18.70 -11.62 11.41
N VAL A 490 18.64 -10.98 12.56
CA VAL A 490 19.81 -10.28 13.14
C VAL A 490 20.78 -11.32 13.75
N LYS A 491 20.26 -12.23 14.57
CA LYS A 491 21.01 -13.36 15.10
C LYS A 491 20.61 -14.67 14.43
N PRO A 492 21.55 -15.54 14.08
CA PRO A 492 21.23 -16.86 13.57
C PRO A 492 20.35 -17.65 14.53
N CYS A 493 19.36 -18.34 13.98
CA CYS A 493 18.47 -19.24 14.72
C CYS A 493 18.35 -20.58 13.97
N PRO A 494 17.85 -21.63 14.62
CA PRO A 494 17.61 -22.92 13.95
C PRO A 494 16.72 -22.75 12.71
N PRO A 495 17.00 -23.45 11.62
CA PRO A 495 16.16 -23.45 10.43
C PRO A 495 14.76 -23.98 10.79
N LEU A 496 13.74 -23.42 10.15
CA LEU A 496 12.33 -23.75 10.35
C LEU A 496 11.82 -23.58 11.79
N MET A 497 12.53 -22.81 12.61
CA MET A 497 12.09 -22.50 13.97
C MET A 497 10.77 -21.72 13.93
N PRO A 498 9.67 -22.22 14.55
CA PRO A 498 8.45 -21.45 14.70
C PRO A 498 8.68 -20.19 15.56
N LEU A 499 8.11 -19.05 15.17
CA LEU A 499 8.21 -17.84 15.99
C LEU A 499 7.57 -18.01 17.36
N SER A 500 6.59 -18.90 17.49
CA SER A 500 5.95 -19.25 18.77
C SER A 500 6.86 -19.91 19.80
N LEU A 501 8.02 -20.40 19.37
CA LEU A 501 9.04 -20.99 20.28
C LEU A 501 10.08 -19.97 20.75
N ARG A 502 10.02 -18.74 20.26
CA ARG A 502 10.91 -17.67 20.75
C ARG A 502 10.47 -17.24 22.15
N PRO A 503 11.41 -17.01 23.07
CA PRO A 503 11.09 -16.59 24.46
C PRO A 503 10.55 -15.16 24.54
N ASP A 504 10.67 -14.38 23.46
CA ASP A 504 10.15 -13.01 23.34
C ASP A 504 8.80 -12.94 22.59
N VAL A 505 8.13 -14.08 22.38
CA VAL A 505 6.81 -14.17 21.76
C VAL A 505 5.85 -14.87 22.69
N LEU A 506 4.84 -14.14 23.16
CA LEU A 506 3.71 -14.71 23.90
C LEU A 506 2.63 -15.16 22.92
N VAL A 507 2.14 -16.36 23.09
CA VAL A 507 1.15 -17.01 22.23
C VAL A 507 -0.15 -17.18 22.98
N PHE A 508 -1.26 -16.71 22.39
CA PHE A 508 -2.62 -16.90 22.87
C PHE A 508 -3.44 -17.59 21.78
N GLU A 509 -4.02 -18.77 22.07
CA GLU A 509 -4.78 -19.58 21.12
C GLU A 509 -6.20 -19.82 21.59
N SER A 510 -7.17 -19.79 20.68
CA SER A 510 -8.51 -20.31 20.94
C SER A 510 -8.49 -21.83 21.00
N ASP A 511 -9.55 -22.43 21.52
CA ASP A 511 -9.84 -23.82 21.23
C ASP A 511 -10.06 -24.02 19.73
N ALA A 512 -10.01 -25.26 19.24
CA ALA A 512 -10.34 -25.54 17.86
C ALA A 512 -11.79 -25.11 17.58
N LEU A 513 -11.98 -24.34 16.50
CA LEU A 513 -13.29 -23.80 16.16
C LEU A 513 -14.30 -24.92 15.84
N GLU A 514 -15.46 -24.84 16.41
CA GLU A 514 -16.57 -25.78 16.16
C GLU A 514 -17.37 -25.46 14.88
N SER A 515 -17.20 -24.23 14.37
CA SER A 515 -17.81 -23.75 13.14
C SER A 515 -16.92 -22.71 12.46
N ASP A 516 -17.18 -22.45 11.19
CA ASP A 516 -16.49 -21.43 10.44
C ASP A 516 -16.72 -20.03 11.05
N VAL A 517 -15.64 -19.24 11.19
CA VAL A 517 -15.65 -17.88 11.73
C VAL A 517 -15.05 -16.93 10.72
N ALA A 518 -15.86 -16.02 10.16
CA ALA A 518 -15.39 -15.00 9.23
C ALA A 518 -15.10 -13.69 9.98
N VAL A 519 -13.83 -13.29 10.02
CA VAL A 519 -13.39 -12.01 10.56
C VAL A 519 -13.32 -11.01 9.41
N VAL A 520 -14.21 -9.98 9.39
CA VAL A 520 -14.33 -9.02 8.30
C VAL A 520 -14.47 -7.60 8.86
N GLY A 521 -13.40 -6.84 8.82
CA GLY A 521 -13.37 -5.45 9.30
C GLY A 521 -12.09 -5.09 10.05
N ALA A 522 -12.17 -4.00 10.81
CA ALA A 522 -11.07 -3.49 11.63
C ALA A 522 -10.90 -4.33 12.92
N ILE A 523 -9.66 -4.61 13.26
CA ILE A 523 -9.27 -5.38 14.45
C ILE A 523 -8.67 -4.44 15.48
N GLU A 524 -9.01 -4.64 16.75
CA GLU A 524 -8.40 -3.93 17.86
C GLU A 524 -7.87 -4.93 18.89
N VAL A 525 -6.61 -4.76 19.30
CA VAL A 525 -5.99 -5.53 20.38
C VAL A 525 -5.77 -4.57 21.54
N VAL A 526 -6.61 -4.70 22.57
CA VAL A 526 -6.52 -3.89 23.78
C VAL A 526 -5.68 -4.65 24.80
N LEU A 527 -4.55 -4.07 25.18
CA LEU A 527 -3.61 -4.67 26.11
C LEU A 527 -3.42 -3.76 27.33
N HIS A 528 -3.37 -4.39 28.50
CA HIS A 528 -2.86 -3.75 29.73
C HIS A 528 -1.42 -4.20 29.91
N VAL A 529 -0.48 -3.27 29.78
CA VAL A 529 0.95 -3.57 29.68
C VAL A 529 1.77 -2.86 30.75
N SER A 530 2.88 -3.45 31.15
CA SER A 530 3.89 -2.77 31.96
C SER A 530 5.29 -3.17 31.50
N SER A 531 6.29 -2.34 31.85
CA SER A 531 7.70 -2.59 31.56
C SER A 531 8.59 -2.03 32.66
N ASP A 532 9.80 -2.57 32.79
CA ASP A 532 10.85 -1.97 33.64
C ASP A 532 11.65 -0.87 32.92
N CYS A 533 11.31 -0.60 31.64
CA CYS A 533 11.96 0.39 30.79
C CYS A 533 11.07 1.62 30.56
N PRO A 534 11.67 2.81 30.35
CA PRO A 534 10.90 4.04 30.12
C PRO A 534 10.19 4.05 28.75
N CYS A 535 10.63 3.23 27.82
CA CYS A 535 10.02 3.09 26.50
C CYS A 535 10.29 1.68 25.96
N THR A 536 9.28 1.07 25.35
CA THR A 536 9.36 -0.21 24.65
C THR A 536 8.26 -0.22 23.57
N ASP A 537 8.21 -1.28 22.75
CA ASP A 537 7.14 -1.47 21.77
C ASP A 537 6.34 -2.73 22.11
N PHE A 538 5.08 -2.79 21.68
CA PHE A 538 4.27 -4.01 21.71
C PHE A 538 3.73 -4.27 20.31
N THR A 539 3.86 -5.52 19.86
CA THR A 539 3.31 -6.00 18.58
C THR A 539 2.18 -6.98 18.82
N ALA A 540 1.25 -7.04 17.89
CA ALA A 540 0.20 -8.04 17.88
C ALA A 540 0.04 -8.59 16.47
N LYS A 541 0.08 -9.91 16.31
CA LYS A 541 -0.07 -10.60 15.03
C LYS A 541 -1.21 -11.61 15.13
N LEU A 542 -2.23 -11.43 14.27
CA LEU A 542 -3.32 -12.39 14.14
C LEU A 542 -2.92 -13.49 13.14
N ILE A 543 -3.12 -14.73 13.53
CA ILE A 543 -2.70 -15.91 12.78
C ILE A 543 -3.90 -16.85 12.63
N ASP A 544 -4.08 -17.40 11.44
CA ASP A 544 -4.94 -18.52 11.16
C ASP A 544 -4.12 -19.80 11.31
N LEU A 545 -4.32 -20.50 12.41
CA LEU A 545 -3.62 -21.75 12.70
C LEU A 545 -4.39 -22.93 12.13
N HIS A 546 -3.93 -23.40 10.98
CA HIS A 546 -4.45 -24.59 10.32
C HIS A 546 -4.07 -25.86 11.07
N PRO A 547 -4.97 -26.84 11.21
CA PRO A 547 -4.68 -28.10 11.87
C PRO A 547 -3.63 -28.91 11.07
N PRO A 548 -2.91 -29.86 11.74
CA PRO A 548 -2.03 -30.81 11.09
C PRO A 548 -2.72 -31.59 9.98
N ASN A 549 -1.99 -31.82 8.88
CA ASN A 549 -2.39 -32.70 7.79
C ASN A 549 -1.15 -33.38 7.16
N ASP A 550 -1.35 -34.22 6.14
CA ASP A 550 -0.25 -35.02 5.53
C ASP A 550 0.85 -34.14 4.94
N ASP A 551 0.52 -32.95 4.43
CA ASP A 551 1.48 -32.03 3.82
C ASP A 551 2.16 -31.11 4.84
N TYR A 552 1.48 -30.85 5.96
CA TYR A 552 1.91 -30.00 7.07
C TYR A 552 1.67 -30.73 8.41
N PRO A 553 2.53 -31.69 8.78
CA PRO A 553 2.32 -32.54 9.97
C PRO A 553 2.26 -31.80 11.30
N GLU A 554 2.81 -30.56 11.36
CA GLU A 554 2.77 -29.71 12.54
C GLU A 554 1.73 -28.57 12.41
N GLY A 555 0.87 -28.64 11.37
CA GLY A 555 -0.03 -27.57 11.00
C GLY A 555 0.67 -26.46 10.24
N TYR A 556 -0.07 -25.38 9.97
CA TYR A 556 0.42 -24.18 9.25
C TYR A 556 -0.07 -22.92 9.94
N ALA A 557 0.84 -22.11 10.45
CA ALA A 557 0.54 -20.86 11.15
C ALA A 557 0.59 -19.67 10.17
N MET A 558 -0.52 -19.43 9.45
CA MET A 558 -0.59 -18.36 8.45
C MET A 558 -0.79 -17.00 9.10
N ASN A 559 0.10 -16.03 8.82
CA ASN A 559 -0.12 -14.64 9.21
C ASN A 559 -1.30 -14.02 8.43
N VAL A 560 -2.25 -13.46 9.16
CA VAL A 560 -3.42 -12.75 8.60
C VAL A 560 -3.16 -11.26 8.56
N THR A 561 -2.81 -10.66 9.69
CA THR A 561 -2.48 -9.23 9.82
C THR A 561 -1.65 -8.99 11.07
N ASP A 562 -0.98 -7.84 11.11
CA ASP A 562 -0.16 -7.41 12.25
C ASP A 562 -0.30 -5.91 12.54
N GLY A 563 0.11 -5.54 13.74
CA GLY A 563 0.20 -4.16 14.20
C GLY A 563 1.26 -3.98 15.28
N ILE A 564 1.58 -2.74 15.59
CA ILE A 564 2.58 -2.35 16.59
C ILE A 564 2.14 -1.08 17.30
N PHE A 565 2.63 -0.88 18.51
CA PHE A 565 2.43 0.34 19.29
C PHE A 565 3.72 0.69 20.06
N ARG A 566 4.20 1.93 19.91
CA ARG A 566 5.37 2.46 20.62
C ARG A 566 4.94 3.24 21.86
N MET A 567 5.39 2.79 23.02
CA MET A 567 4.91 3.26 24.32
C MET A 567 5.18 4.73 24.60
N ARG A 568 6.18 5.36 23.99
CA ARG A 568 6.40 6.81 24.18
C ARG A 568 5.25 7.70 23.66
N TYR A 569 4.27 7.11 22.97
CA TYR A 569 3.09 7.82 22.45
C TYR A 569 1.78 7.36 23.10
N HIS A 570 1.86 6.77 24.32
CA HIS A 570 0.68 6.20 24.97
C HIS A 570 -0.33 7.26 25.44
N GLU A 571 0.09 8.51 25.66
CA GLU A 571 -0.79 9.62 26.02
C GLU A 571 -1.25 10.45 24.80
N GLY A 572 -0.59 10.31 23.65
CA GLY A 572 -0.91 11.06 22.43
C GLY A 572 0.20 10.96 21.38
N TRP A 573 -0.13 11.29 20.14
CA TRP A 573 0.82 11.18 19.03
C TRP A 573 1.67 12.46 18.81
N ASP A 574 1.28 13.57 19.42
CA ASP A 574 1.88 14.90 19.23
C ASP A 574 3.00 15.22 20.23
N HIS A 575 3.19 14.40 21.23
CA HIS A 575 4.26 14.53 22.23
C HIS A 575 4.74 13.17 22.71
N GLU A 576 5.92 13.17 23.33
CA GLU A 576 6.49 11.97 23.96
C GLU A 576 6.13 11.94 25.44
N SER A 577 5.70 10.77 25.92
CA SER A 577 5.45 10.46 27.33
C SER A 577 6.09 9.11 27.66
N PHE A 578 6.91 9.07 28.70
CA PHE A 578 7.64 7.85 29.06
C PHE A 578 6.90 7.06 30.14
N MET A 579 7.06 5.73 30.09
CA MET A 579 6.49 4.85 31.10
C MET A 579 7.20 5.03 32.46
N GLU A 580 6.43 5.03 33.54
CA GLU A 580 6.96 4.79 34.87
C GLU A 580 7.28 3.28 35.00
N PRO A 581 8.40 2.92 35.66
CA PRO A 581 8.75 1.52 35.85
C PRO A 581 7.61 0.73 36.51
N ASP A 582 7.24 -0.39 35.91
CA ASP A 582 6.17 -1.27 36.36
C ASP A 582 4.76 -0.65 36.40
N GLY A 583 4.58 0.60 35.95
CA GLY A 583 3.26 1.20 35.73
C GLY A 583 2.44 0.43 34.72
N ILE A 584 1.14 0.25 35.00
CA ILE A 584 0.23 -0.47 34.08
C ILE A 584 -0.49 0.54 33.20
N TYR A 585 -0.41 0.33 31.88
CA TYR A 585 -0.98 1.20 30.85
C TYR A 585 -1.92 0.41 29.95
N GLU A 586 -3.07 0.97 29.66
CA GLU A 586 -3.94 0.45 28.60
C GLU A 586 -3.50 1.01 27.24
N ILE A 587 -3.27 0.13 26.27
CA ILE A 587 -2.97 0.51 24.89
C ILE A 587 -3.88 -0.23 23.93
N THR A 588 -4.10 0.38 22.76
CA THR A 588 -4.82 -0.28 21.66
C THR A 588 -3.92 -0.38 20.44
N ILE A 589 -3.49 -1.61 20.14
CA ILE A 589 -2.83 -1.90 18.87
C ILE A 589 -3.93 -2.09 17.82
N ARG A 590 -3.76 -1.45 16.64
CA ARG A 590 -4.67 -1.56 15.51
C ARG A 590 -3.96 -2.23 14.33
N PRO A 591 -4.02 -3.57 14.23
CA PRO A 591 -3.60 -4.28 13.02
C PRO A 591 -4.36 -3.77 11.80
N SER A 592 -3.83 -4.03 10.60
CA SER A 592 -4.59 -3.76 9.39
C SER A 592 -5.89 -4.55 9.38
N ALA A 593 -6.96 -3.96 8.86
CA ALA A 593 -8.22 -4.66 8.67
C ALA A 593 -8.04 -5.84 7.70
N THR A 594 -8.92 -6.83 7.83
CA THR A 594 -8.87 -8.05 7.00
C THR A 594 -10.25 -8.56 6.63
N ALA A 595 -10.29 -9.53 5.72
CA ALA A 595 -11.43 -10.41 5.49
C ALA A 595 -10.89 -11.83 5.37
N ASN A 596 -10.96 -12.60 6.48
CA ASN A 596 -10.48 -13.98 6.56
C ASN A 596 -11.51 -14.90 7.20
N LEU A 597 -11.72 -16.07 6.60
CA LEU A 597 -12.54 -17.16 7.10
C LEU A 597 -11.65 -18.19 7.78
N PHE A 598 -11.73 -18.26 9.10
CA PHE A 598 -11.16 -19.32 9.90
C PHE A 598 -12.13 -20.52 9.85
N LYS A 599 -11.66 -21.65 9.34
CA LYS A 599 -12.53 -22.84 9.18
C LYS A 599 -12.72 -23.59 10.49
N VAL A 600 -13.75 -24.41 10.51
CA VAL A 600 -13.93 -25.43 11.55
C VAL A 600 -12.66 -26.26 11.71
N GLY A 601 -12.24 -26.50 12.95
CA GLY A 601 -11.00 -27.19 13.30
C GLY A 601 -9.73 -26.30 13.30
N HIS A 602 -9.76 -25.10 12.72
CA HIS A 602 -8.68 -24.13 12.87
C HIS A 602 -8.73 -23.49 14.27
N LYS A 603 -7.65 -22.79 14.63
CA LYS A 603 -7.64 -21.93 15.81
C LYS A 603 -7.34 -20.49 15.42
N ILE A 604 -7.97 -19.56 16.14
CA ILE A 604 -7.57 -18.15 16.12
C ILE A 604 -6.38 -18.01 17.08
N ARG A 605 -5.26 -17.49 16.58
CA ARG A 605 -4.06 -17.29 17.39
C ARG A 605 -3.63 -15.84 17.34
N LEU A 606 -3.24 -15.31 18.49
CA LEU A 606 -2.66 -13.98 18.66
C LEU A 606 -1.25 -14.13 19.24
N ASP A 607 -0.24 -13.69 18.48
CA ASP A 607 1.12 -13.59 18.96
C ASP A 607 1.41 -12.15 19.38
N ILE A 608 1.95 -11.98 20.60
CA ILE A 608 2.37 -10.69 21.15
C ILE A 608 3.88 -10.72 21.37
N SER A 609 4.56 -9.66 20.92
CA SER A 609 5.99 -9.47 21.10
C SER A 609 6.31 -7.97 21.25
N SER A 610 7.60 -7.60 21.26
CA SER A 610 8.05 -6.21 21.29
C SER A 610 8.81 -5.79 20.04
N SER A 611 8.83 -6.61 19.01
CA SER A 611 9.46 -6.28 17.73
C SER A 611 8.87 -7.07 16.58
N ASN A 612 9.00 -6.54 15.39
CA ASN A 612 8.71 -7.17 14.11
C ASN A 612 9.69 -6.56 13.10
N PHE A 613 10.94 -7.00 13.19
CA PHE A 613 12.06 -6.40 12.46
C PHE A 613 12.46 -7.26 11.26
N PRO A 614 12.65 -6.68 10.08
CA PRO A 614 12.81 -5.26 9.77
C PRO A 614 11.57 -4.56 9.18
N GLN A 615 10.34 -5.01 9.42
CA GLN A 615 9.15 -4.26 9.00
C GLN A 615 9.12 -2.89 9.71
N PHE A 616 9.35 -2.88 11.01
CA PHE A 616 9.45 -1.68 11.83
C PHE A 616 10.87 -1.49 12.35
N ASP A 617 11.23 -0.25 12.68
CA ASP A 617 12.49 0.07 13.35
C ASP A 617 12.55 -0.51 14.77
N LEU A 618 13.77 -0.56 15.33
CA LEU A 618 14.00 -1.10 16.66
C LEU A 618 13.81 -0.03 17.73
N ASN A 619 13.12 -0.40 18.83
CA ASN A 619 13.14 0.39 20.06
C ASN A 619 14.34 -0.03 20.91
N PRO A 620 15.24 0.91 21.28
CA PRO A 620 16.39 0.61 22.14
C PRO A 620 16.00 0.33 23.59
N ASN A 621 14.75 0.60 24.02
CA ASN A 621 14.20 0.55 25.38
C ASN A 621 14.78 1.57 26.36
N THR A 622 15.67 2.45 25.92
CA THR A 622 16.37 3.45 26.77
C THR A 622 15.65 4.78 26.89
N GLY A 623 14.65 5.04 26.01
CA GLY A 623 14.01 6.35 25.90
C GLY A 623 14.81 7.36 25.07
N GLU A 624 15.95 6.98 24.50
CA GLU A 624 16.73 7.85 23.60
C GLU A 624 15.93 8.20 22.33
N PRO A 625 16.32 9.28 21.60
CA PRO A 625 15.63 9.72 20.41
C PRO A 625 15.58 8.66 19.31
N GLU A 626 14.48 8.59 18.59
CA GLU A 626 14.29 7.66 17.49
C GLU A 626 15.32 7.89 16.35
N GLY A 627 15.84 6.78 15.81
CA GLY A 627 16.86 6.84 14.76
C GLY A 627 18.20 7.48 15.19
N ASN A 628 18.40 7.71 16.48
CA ASN A 628 19.62 8.32 17.01
C ASN A 628 19.93 7.87 18.46
N TRP A 629 19.87 6.56 18.72
CA TRP A 629 20.24 6.01 20.02
C TRP A 629 21.68 5.51 20.03
N LYS A 630 22.29 5.40 21.20
CA LYS A 630 23.67 4.91 21.38
C LYS A 630 23.73 3.61 22.16
N GLU A 631 22.76 3.41 23.02
CA GLU A 631 22.70 2.26 23.92
C GLU A 631 21.39 1.48 23.70
N THR A 632 21.40 0.22 24.10
CA THR A 632 20.22 -0.64 24.13
C THR A 632 20.09 -1.28 25.51
N ARG A 633 18.86 -1.51 25.94
CA ARG A 633 18.52 -2.18 27.18
C ARG A 633 17.60 -3.35 26.91
N VAL A 634 17.79 -4.47 27.59
CA VAL A 634 16.79 -5.56 27.57
C VAL A 634 15.61 -5.13 28.43
N ALA A 635 14.41 -5.14 27.85
CA ALA A 635 13.19 -4.79 28.56
C ALA A 635 12.50 -6.05 29.08
N LYS A 636 12.03 -5.97 30.34
CA LYS A 636 11.13 -6.94 30.93
C LYS A 636 9.70 -6.44 30.75
N ASN A 637 9.01 -6.99 29.75
CA ASN A 637 7.69 -6.58 29.35
C ASN A 637 6.63 -7.55 29.88
N ARG A 638 5.46 -7.03 30.24
CA ARG A 638 4.37 -7.81 30.81
C ARG A 638 3.05 -7.46 30.17
N ILE A 639 2.23 -8.48 30.00
CA ILE A 639 0.83 -8.38 29.61
C ILE A 639 -0.02 -8.81 30.80
N HIS A 640 -0.87 -7.92 31.29
CA HIS A 640 -1.82 -8.19 32.37
C HIS A 640 -3.11 -8.73 31.78
N THR A 641 -3.63 -9.81 32.33
CA THR A 641 -4.82 -10.50 31.80
C THR A 641 -5.81 -10.84 32.92
N GLY A 642 -7.08 -10.96 32.55
CA GLY A 642 -8.15 -11.36 33.47
C GLY A 642 -8.57 -10.26 34.46
N GLY A 643 -9.47 -10.67 35.40
CA GLY A 643 -10.07 -9.71 36.33
C GLY A 643 -11.01 -8.70 35.66
N SER A 644 -11.41 -7.69 36.45
CA SER A 644 -12.27 -6.60 35.96
C SER A 644 -11.50 -5.33 35.55
N LEU A 645 -10.25 -5.20 35.97
CA LEU A 645 -9.44 -3.98 35.78
C LEU A 645 -8.48 -4.10 34.59
N HIS A 646 -7.97 -5.29 34.29
CA HIS A 646 -6.89 -5.48 33.31
C HIS A 646 -7.26 -6.58 32.28
N ALA A 647 -8.49 -6.57 31.81
CA ALA A 647 -9.00 -7.57 30.86
C ALA A 647 -8.47 -7.32 29.44
N SER A 648 -7.20 -7.63 29.21
CA SER A 648 -6.63 -7.62 27.85
C SER A 648 -7.42 -8.51 26.91
N HIS A 649 -7.69 -8.03 25.68
CA HIS A 649 -8.54 -8.76 24.73
C HIS A 649 -8.24 -8.37 23.30
N VAL A 650 -8.62 -9.23 22.37
CA VAL A 650 -8.73 -8.88 20.94
C VAL A 650 -10.19 -8.76 20.55
N ARG A 651 -10.53 -7.66 19.91
CA ARG A 651 -11.86 -7.40 19.34
C ARG A 651 -11.85 -7.74 17.87
N LEU A 652 -12.61 -8.76 17.49
CA LEU A 652 -12.74 -9.24 16.13
C LEU A 652 -14.12 -8.92 15.56
N PRO A 653 -14.21 -8.31 14.37
CA PRO A 653 -15.46 -8.09 13.66
C PRO A 653 -15.91 -9.40 12.98
N ILE A 654 -16.87 -10.09 13.58
CA ILE A 654 -17.38 -11.37 13.08
C ILE A 654 -18.53 -11.11 12.11
N LEU A 655 -18.35 -11.51 10.85
CA LEU A 655 -19.39 -11.45 9.83
C LEU A 655 -20.40 -12.58 10.04
N LYS A 656 -21.67 -12.21 10.16
CA LYS A 656 -22.78 -13.15 10.19
C LYS A 656 -23.34 -13.33 8.78
N PHE A 657 -23.21 -14.53 8.22
CA PHE A 657 -23.82 -14.82 6.93
C PHE A 657 -25.33 -14.97 7.05
N PRO A 658 -26.11 -14.52 6.04
CA PRO A 658 -27.51 -14.87 5.92
C PRO A 658 -27.70 -16.40 5.95
N ALA A 659 -28.79 -16.87 6.54
CA ALA A 659 -29.02 -18.30 6.77
C ALA A 659 -29.13 -19.16 5.49
N ASP A 660 -29.41 -18.54 4.36
CA ASP A 660 -29.55 -19.14 3.03
C ASP A 660 -28.25 -19.08 2.20
N VAL A 661 -27.18 -18.48 2.73
CA VAL A 661 -25.90 -18.41 2.04
C VAL A 661 -25.13 -19.72 2.23
N VAL A 662 -24.96 -20.44 1.13
CA VAL A 662 -24.03 -21.58 1.07
C VAL A 662 -22.64 -21.03 0.76
N LEU A 663 -21.67 -21.36 1.64
CA LEU A 663 -20.27 -20.96 1.46
C LEU A 663 -19.58 -21.89 0.43
N ASP A 664 -20.09 -21.87 -0.81
CA ASP A 664 -19.42 -22.47 -1.96
C ASP A 664 -18.46 -21.45 -2.60
N ASP A 665 -17.74 -21.81 -3.69
CA ASP A 665 -16.76 -20.93 -4.34
C ASP A 665 -17.38 -19.79 -5.17
N LYS A 666 -18.69 -19.56 -5.06
CA LYS A 666 -19.37 -18.48 -5.80
C LYS A 666 -19.34 -17.16 -5.04
N PRO A 667 -19.43 -16.03 -5.77
CA PRO A 667 -19.57 -14.72 -5.16
C PRO A 667 -20.83 -14.61 -4.28
N VAL A 668 -20.69 -13.94 -3.13
CA VAL A 668 -21.75 -13.77 -2.14
C VAL A 668 -22.14 -12.30 -2.03
N GLN A 669 -23.46 -12.01 -2.15
CA GLN A 669 -24.03 -10.70 -1.81
C GLN A 669 -24.33 -10.68 -0.31
N LEU A 670 -23.83 -9.66 0.42
CA LEU A 670 -24.00 -9.48 1.86
C LEU A 670 -24.99 -8.36 2.20
#